data_c1c126b28d368c7e31300b10aeaacb7b
#
_entry.id   c1c126b28d368c7e31300b10aeaacb7b
#
_cell.length_a   1.000
_cell.length_b   1.000
_cell.length_c   1.000
_cell.angle_alpha   90.00
_cell.angle_beta   90.00
_cell.angle_gamma   90.00
#
_symmetry.space_group_name_H-M   'P 1'
#
loop_
_entity.id
_entity.type
_entity.pdbx_description
1 polymer ?
#
loop_
_entity_poly.entity_id
_entity_poly.type
_entity_poly.pdbx_seq_one_letter_code
_entity_poly.pdbx_strand_id
1 'polypeptide(L)'
;MKKVLFSIAILLVLLLGSLLILPYLFKDEIVAQVKTAANENLNAKVDFKDVNVSFFRHFPRLSVGLEGLEVTGMEEFEGVKLVQCERLDVAVNLWSAIFGDAVEINGLYLQRPILKVYVLSNGKANYDITKPDDSAKTTTTSESGGKIKLDHYAINDGSLYYDDRSLGMEVEIDGLDHEGSGELYNDLYDLAMETHAGALSVNYGGIQYLRNARTDWTTTLSADMKNMKFTLQNNNLKVNDLRLLLDGWVQMPENTEDILMDLKFGTPENTFKSLLSIVPGAYTKDFGDVQANGSVQFGGMAKGKYNEKSYPAFKLDFKVANADFKYPSLPLGVSNINVDMSVNNPDATLNGLTVNIPKFSLRIGSNPLEGYFNLKTPVTDPTVDTKINGTLNLGELSRAFPVEGIQELAGIIRANMMIKASMSQIDRQQYDQVQMAGDFGMQGVSYKATDMPAVKINNLSTSLTPQRVNIQHFDAKLGKSDMRASGSIDNLLAYFSTTKTMTGALNFNSAYFDANEWMTEEPADASAGKVPTDVPPAAAEKVFDRWDFIVDGHIGRLKYDTYDLSDLNMKGHFMPNKMSVDNFGLKLGESDLSGNGQILNAWNYLFDNQTVSGAVNLRSNYFDLNQFMTDETTAAPAASAAPAAPAAAEVIPVPENMDMTLNANFAQVKYTNLTLNNLDGQVVVKNSAATLNNCTADLLGGQVALNGAYDTKNPAKPAFNMDMAMQNIGFRDAYQSFSTVKTFAPIAQSIDGRFNTTLSIAGILGRDMTPDFSTLSAAGFLETLNAIVNNFKPLNEIGTKLNLNYMNKLELKNTRNWFEIKNGMVTVKPFNVQMQDVAMQIGGSHGLASDMSYQILTKVPRSALEKSGLGSAANSGLNLLSSEASKMGANIAQGEFINVRFDVTGTYSNPKLAMKVLGSDGQATIKDQASATAGAAYQQAKDSITHVVNQKVEEAKDKAREAAQKAEDSLRNLANQKAEEAKRKAEEEAKKALGNEGQKKVDDVKDKLNKWDPFNKKKKD
;
A
#
# COMPACT_ATOMS: atom_id res chain seq x y z
N MET A 1 -52.62 76.27 7.26
CA MET A 1 -52.52 74.82 7.51
C MET A 1 -52.39 73.98 6.21
N LYS A 2 -53.32 74.10 5.22
CA LYS A 2 -53.23 73.24 3.99
C LYS A 2 -51.95 73.40 3.18
N LYS A 3 -51.42 74.66 3.04
CA LYS A 3 -50.14 74.90 2.32
C LYS A 3 -48.91 74.34 3.06
N VAL A 4 -48.90 74.39 4.43
CA VAL A 4 -47.83 73.86 5.22
C VAL A 4 -47.82 72.35 5.19
N LEU A 5 -49.03 71.72 5.27
CA LEU A 5 -49.15 70.26 5.11
C LEU A 5 -48.73 69.75 3.71
N PHE A 6 -49.04 70.53 2.68
CA PHE A 6 -48.65 70.22 1.29
C PHE A 6 -47.12 70.34 1.11
N SER A 7 -46.49 71.40 1.71
CA SER A 7 -45.03 71.53 1.69
C SER A 7 -44.31 70.48 2.48
N ILE A 8 -44.87 70.04 3.62
CA ILE A 8 -44.37 68.90 4.39
C ILE A 8 -44.52 67.60 3.58
N ALA A 9 -45.66 67.40 2.90
CA ALA A 9 -45.85 66.23 2.05
C ALA A 9 -44.91 66.24 0.82
N ILE A 10 -44.63 67.31 0.20
CA ILE A 10 -43.61 67.42 -0.87
C ILE A 10 -42.21 67.20 -0.33
N LEU A 11 -41.85 67.75 0.81
CA LEU A 11 -40.57 67.56 1.46
C LEU A 11 -40.43 66.10 1.79
N LEU A 12 -41.44 65.41 2.30
CA LEU A 12 -41.50 64.01 2.61
C LEU A 12 -41.34 63.11 1.36
N VAL A 13 -41.99 63.48 0.27
CA VAL A 13 -41.88 62.82 -1.04
C VAL A 13 -40.46 63.01 -1.61
N LEU A 14 -39.89 64.23 -1.51
CA LEU A 14 -38.49 64.46 -1.95
C LEU A 14 -37.50 63.75 -1.08
N LEU A 15 -37.71 63.68 0.22
CA LEU A 15 -36.88 62.97 1.15
C LEU A 15 -36.93 61.46 0.93
N LEU A 16 -38.14 60.93 0.72
CA LEU A 16 -38.34 59.51 0.31
C LEU A 16 -37.75 59.21 -1.07
N GLY A 17 -37.93 60.16 -2.01
CA GLY A 17 -37.34 60.06 -3.36
C GLY A 17 -35.81 60.07 -3.33
N SER A 18 -35.22 60.97 -2.51
CA SER A 18 -33.76 61.03 -2.35
C SER A 18 -33.21 59.73 -1.69
N LEU A 19 -33.93 59.16 -0.75
CA LEU A 19 -33.59 57.92 -0.06
C LEU A 19 -33.61 56.71 -1.01
N LEU A 20 -34.42 56.75 -2.05
CA LEU A 20 -34.52 55.77 -3.12
C LEU A 20 -33.44 55.94 -4.21
N ILE A 21 -32.97 57.18 -4.46
CA ILE A 21 -32.08 57.52 -5.57
C ILE A 21 -30.60 57.54 -5.15
N LEU A 22 -30.29 58.04 -3.94
CA LEU A 22 -28.93 58.12 -3.43
C LEU A 22 -28.15 56.80 -3.41
N PRO A 23 -28.70 55.66 -2.95
CA PRO A 23 -27.99 54.39 -2.98
C PRO A 23 -27.69 53.93 -4.41
N TYR A 24 -28.50 54.32 -5.38
CA TYR A 24 -28.28 53.93 -6.76
C TYR A 24 -27.15 54.74 -7.42
N LEU A 25 -26.93 55.99 -6.98
CA LEU A 25 -25.91 56.88 -7.52
C LEU A 25 -24.50 56.57 -7.01
N PHE A 26 -24.36 55.94 -5.80
CA PHE A 26 -23.09 55.61 -5.17
C PHE A 26 -22.85 54.09 -5.08
N LYS A 27 -23.57 53.35 -5.92
CA LYS A 27 -23.58 51.90 -5.88
C LYS A 27 -22.20 51.26 -5.99
N ASP A 28 -21.40 51.66 -7.00
CA ASP A 28 -20.08 51.05 -7.28
C ASP A 28 -19.08 51.35 -6.15
N GLU A 29 -19.18 52.52 -5.52
CA GLU A 29 -18.35 52.96 -4.42
C GLU A 29 -18.66 52.16 -3.12
N ILE A 30 -19.96 51.96 -2.87
CA ILE A 30 -20.42 51.10 -1.76
C ILE A 30 -19.97 49.66 -1.95
N VAL A 31 -20.10 49.12 -3.17
CA VAL A 31 -19.63 47.74 -3.49
C VAL A 31 -18.12 47.59 -3.20
N ALA A 32 -17.32 48.56 -3.69
CA ALA A 32 -15.87 48.52 -3.47
C ALA A 32 -15.48 48.61 -2.00
N GLN A 33 -16.09 49.53 -1.26
CA GLN A 33 -15.82 49.74 0.17
C GLN A 33 -16.22 48.55 1.01
N VAL A 34 -17.40 47.96 0.76
CA VAL A 34 -17.86 46.76 1.50
C VAL A 34 -16.96 45.56 1.22
N LYS A 35 -16.53 45.34 -0.03
CA LYS A 35 -15.59 44.28 -0.38
C LYS A 35 -14.23 44.47 0.34
N THR A 36 -13.72 45.70 0.29
CA THR A 36 -12.43 45.99 0.94
C THR A 36 -12.51 45.76 2.45
N ALA A 37 -13.52 46.35 3.11
CA ALA A 37 -13.72 46.20 4.55
C ALA A 37 -13.88 44.73 5.00
N ALA A 38 -14.65 43.95 4.21
CA ALA A 38 -14.82 42.53 4.49
C ALA A 38 -13.49 41.76 4.38
N ASN A 39 -12.72 41.95 3.31
CA ASN A 39 -11.46 41.25 3.09
C ASN A 39 -10.31 41.73 4.01
N GLU A 40 -10.38 42.96 4.50
CA GLU A 40 -9.41 43.48 5.50
C GLU A 40 -9.62 42.84 6.88
N ASN A 41 -10.87 42.56 7.27
CA ASN A 41 -11.19 42.06 8.61
C ASN A 41 -11.32 40.53 8.69
N LEU A 42 -11.45 39.83 7.55
CA LEU A 42 -11.61 38.39 7.52
C LEU A 42 -10.37 37.70 6.93
N ASN A 43 -10.07 36.54 7.46
CA ASN A 43 -9.12 35.59 6.88
C ASN A 43 -9.82 34.68 5.86
N ALA A 44 -10.55 35.32 4.94
CA ALA A 44 -11.28 34.70 3.85
C ALA A 44 -11.42 35.71 2.71
N LYS A 45 -11.55 35.20 1.50
CA LYS A 45 -11.84 36.03 0.34
C LYS A 45 -13.36 36.20 0.20
N VAL A 46 -13.86 37.37 0.46
CA VAL A 46 -15.27 37.72 0.30
C VAL A 46 -15.48 38.42 -1.04
N ASP A 47 -16.39 37.88 -1.84
CA ASP A 47 -16.81 38.47 -3.11
C ASP A 47 -18.33 38.45 -3.26
N PHE A 48 -18.91 39.37 -4.00
CA PHE A 48 -20.31 39.40 -4.34
C PHE A 48 -20.52 40.21 -5.63
N LYS A 49 -21.62 39.92 -6.35
CA LYS A 49 -21.87 40.49 -7.67
C LYS A 49 -22.38 41.91 -7.58
N ASP A 50 -23.26 42.14 -6.64
CA ASP A 50 -23.99 43.41 -6.58
C ASP A 50 -24.46 43.73 -5.14
N VAL A 51 -24.69 45.02 -4.88
CA VAL A 51 -25.33 45.52 -3.66
C VAL A 51 -26.67 46.20 -4.05
N ASN A 52 -27.71 45.83 -3.34
CA ASN A 52 -29.06 46.29 -3.59
C ASN A 52 -29.66 46.86 -2.30
N VAL A 53 -30.24 48.05 -2.36
CA VAL A 53 -30.86 48.67 -1.19
C VAL A 53 -32.39 48.76 -1.47
N SER A 54 -33.18 48.25 -0.54
CA SER A 54 -34.63 48.17 -0.66
C SER A 54 -35.31 48.55 0.65
N PHE A 55 -36.28 49.48 0.56
CA PHE A 55 -37.11 49.84 1.69
C PHE A 55 -38.36 48.93 1.81
N PHE A 56 -38.77 48.31 0.71
CA PHE A 56 -40.04 47.56 0.67
C PHE A 56 -39.88 46.07 1.00
N ARG A 57 -38.66 45.55 0.90
CA ARG A 57 -38.44 44.10 1.05
C ARG A 57 -38.66 43.62 2.47
N HIS A 58 -38.19 44.38 3.45
CA HIS A 58 -38.35 44.06 4.88
C HIS A 58 -38.98 45.26 5.66
N PHE A 59 -39.96 45.90 5.04
CA PHE A 59 -40.66 47.03 5.66
C PHE A 59 -41.12 46.75 7.10
N PRO A 60 -40.94 47.70 8.03
CA PRO A 60 -40.45 49.08 7.89
C PRO A 60 -38.91 49.25 7.97
N ARG A 61 -38.16 48.23 7.87
CA ARG A 61 -36.68 48.25 7.94
C ARG A 61 -36.08 48.50 6.56
N LEU A 62 -34.94 49.19 6.52
CA LEU A 62 -34.16 49.31 5.30
C LEU A 62 -33.35 48.03 5.09
N SER A 63 -33.42 47.43 3.92
CA SER A 63 -32.70 46.20 3.58
C SER A 63 -31.53 46.50 2.65
N VAL A 64 -30.34 46.07 3.01
CA VAL A 64 -29.15 46.04 2.17
C VAL A 64 -28.91 44.61 1.76
N GLY A 65 -29.10 44.34 0.45
CA GLY A 65 -28.93 43.00 -0.13
C GLY A 65 -27.59 42.86 -0.83
N LEU A 66 -26.81 41.83 -0.52
CA LEU A 66 -25.63 41.40 -1.26
C LEU A 66 -26.05 40.26 -2.20
N GLU A 67 -25.91 40.47 -3.50
CA GLU A 67 -26.28 39.47 -4.51
C GLU A 67 -25.09 38.65 -4.93
N GLY A 68 -25.25 37.30 -4.95
CA GLY A 68 -24.22 36.38 -5.37
C GLY A 68 -23.00 36.39 -4.43
N LEU A 69 -23.27 36.46 -3.13
CA LEU A 69 -22.22 36.42 -2.11
C LEU A 69 -21.46 35.09 -2.16
N GLU A 70 -20.13 35.19 -2.18
CA GLU A 70 -19.19 34.06 -2.06
C GLU A 70 -18.16 34.40 -1.00
N VAL A 71 -17.95 33.43 -0.06
CA VAL A 71 -16.86 33.47 0.91
C VAL A 71 -15.98 32.27 0.67
N THR A 72 -14.74 32.52 0.29
CA THR A 72 -13.77 31.48 -0.05
C THR A 72 -12.65 31.47 0.98
N GLY A 73 -12.31 30.28 1.45
CA GLY A 73 -11.23 30.08 2.43
C GLY A 73 -9.86 30.46 1.88
N MET A 74 -8.92 30.63 2.77
CA MET A 74 -7.49 30.89 2.53
C MET A 74 -6.66 29.83 3.24
N GLU A 75 -5.36 29.83 3.00
CA GLU A 75 -4.40 28.89 3.59
C GLU A 75 -4.76 27.42 3.29
N GLU A 76 -5.00 26.61 4.31
CA GLU A 76 -5.35 25.19 4.17
C GLU A 76 -6.68 24.96 3.44
N PHE A 77 -7.52 25.99 3.39
CA PHE A 77 -8.84 25.98 2.73
C PHE A 77 -8.87 26.83 1.45
N GLU A 78 -7.71 27.12 0.85
CA GLU A 78 -7.63 27.92 -0.38
C GLU A 78 -8.50 27.32 -1.49
N GLY A 79 -9.38 28.17 -2.05
CA GLY A 79 -10.30 27.77 -3.09
C GLY A 79 -11.57 27.03 -2.61
N VAL A 80 -11.66 26.65 -1.33
CA VAL A 80 -12.86 26.04 -0.75
C VAL A 80 -13.88 27.15 -0.44
N LYS A 81 -15.06 27.06 -1.02
CA LYS A 81 -16.14 27.99 -0.76
C LYS A 81 -16.88 27.60 0.52
N LEU A 82 -16.72 28.38 1.56
CA LEU A 82 -17.44 28.24 2.83
C LEU A 82 -18.93 28.61 2.65
N VAL A 83 -19.19 29.74 1.99
CA VAL A 83 -20.54 30.26 1.79
C VAL A 83 -20.69 30.64 0.34
N GLN A 84 -21.78 30.21 -0.29
CA GLN A 84 -22.33 30.72 -1.53
C GLN A 84 -23.78 31.07 -1.27
N CYS A 85 -24.19 32.28 -1.56
CA CYS A 85 -25.55 32.70 -1.30
C CYS A 85 -26.08 33.51 -2.50
N GLU A 86 -27.25 33.13 -2.98
CA GLU A 86 -27.85 33.93 -4.05
C GLU A 86 -28.04 35.39 -3.62
N ARG A 87 -28.53 35.57 -2.39
CA ARG A 87 -28.68 36.88 -1.80
C ARG A 87 -28.65 36.83 -0.27
N LEU A 88 -27.92 37.74 0.33
CA LEU A 88 -27.90 38.02 1.75
C LEU A 88 -28.52 39.40 1.96
N ASP A 89 -29.70 39.48 2.57
CA ASP A 89 -30.33 40.74 2.96
C ASP A 89 -30.02 41.02 4.46
N VAL A 90 -29.44 42.18 4.71
CA VAL A 90 -29.23 42.74 6.04
C VAL A 90 -30.27 43.83 6.27
N ALA A 91 -31.19 43.59 7.18
CA ALA A 91 -32.23 44.59 7.53
C ALA A 91 -31.73 45.49 8.66
N VAL A 92 -31.76 46.77 8.44
CA VAL A 92 -31.26 47.78 9.37
C VAL A 92 -32.41 48.74 9.82
N ASN A 93 -32.28 49.26 11.01
CA ASN A 93 -33.21 50.26 11.51
C ASN A 93 -33.02 51.54 10.70
N LEU A 94 -34.12 52.02 10.06
CA LEU A 94 -34.06 53.18 9.20
C LEU A 94 -33.67 54.46 9.96
N TRP A 95 -34.18 54.62 11.19
CA TRP A 95 -33.85 55.80 11.98
C TRP A 95 -32.40 55.82 12.48
N SER A 96 -31.86 54.65 12.86
CA SER A 96 -30.45 54.57 13.24
C SER A 96 -29.52 54.77 12.03
N ALA A 97 -29.93 54.35 10.84
CA ALA A 97 -29.18 54.53 9.60
C ALA A 97 -29.13 56.00 9.11
N ILE A 98 -30.17 56.81 9.45
CA ILE A 98 -30.27 58.20 9.03
C ILE A 98 -29.80 59.20 10.09
N PHE A 99 -30.09 58.92 11.36
CA PHE A 99 -29.93 59.89 12.45
C PHE A 99 -29.13 59.35 13.63
N GLY A 100 -28.75 58.08 13.63
CA GLY A 100 -28.00 57.46 14.70
C GLY A 100 -26.50 57.58 14.51
N ASP A 101 -25.75 57.50 15.63
CA ASP A 101 -24.29 57.46 15.66
C ASP A 101 -23.74 56.09 15.18
N ALA A 102 -24.58 55.05 15.18
CA ALA A 102 -24.27 53.71 14.70
C ALA A 102 -25.50 53.07 14.04
N VAL A 103 -25.27 52.28 12.97
CA VAL A 103 -26.31 51.54 12.26
C VAL A 103 -26.71 50.32 13.09
N GLU A 104 -28.03 50.18 13.39
CA GLU A 104 -28.60 49.04 14.09
C GLU A 104 -29.03 47.95 13.07
N ILE A 105 -28.42 46.77 13.11
CA ILE A 105 -28.80 45.59 12.31
C ILE A 105 -29.87 44.82 13.08
N ASN A 106 -31.07 44.71 12.50
CA ASN A 106 -32.24 44.06 13.13
C ASN A 106 -32.59 42.72 12.53
N GLY A 107 -32.15 42.45 11.29
CA GLY A 107 -32.51 41.22 10.60
C GLY A 107 -31.45 40.74 9.63
N LEU A 108 -31.36 39.42 9.47
CA LEU A 108 -30.45 38.76 8.53
C LEU A 108 -31.24 37.70 7.74
N TYR A 109 -31.24 37.75 6.43
CA TYR A 109 -32.01 36.87 5.58
C TYR A 109 -31.14 36.32 4.47
N LEU A 110 -31.02 35.00 4.40
CA LEU A 110 -30.20 34.26 3.40
C LEU A 110 -31.15 33.57 2.41
N GLN A 111 -30.99 33.83 1.15
CA GLN A 111 -31.73 33.18 0.07
C GLN A 111 -30.83 32.18 -0.64
N ARG A 112 -31.24 30.93 -0.65
CA ARG A 112 -30.52 29.81 -1.23
C ARG A 112 -29.02 29.77 -0.85
N PRO A 113 -28.68 29.82 0.43
CA PRO A 113 -27.30 29.69 0.84
C PRO A 113 -26.86 28.24 0.67
N ILE A 114 -25.64 28.05 0.17
CA ILE A 114 -24.91 26.79 0.19
C ILE A 114 -23.75 26.98 1.16
N LEU A 115 -23.80 26.29 2.28
CA LEU A 115 -22.80 26.33 3.33
C LEU A 115 -21.97 25.03 3.27
N LYS A 116 -20.65 25.14 3.15
CA LYS A 116 -19.75 23.99 3.18
C LYS A 116 -18.73 24.15 4.31
N VAL A 117 -19.02 23.47 5.39
CA VAL A 117 -18.22 23.52 6.61
C VAL A 117 -17.33 22.28 6.69
N TYR A 118 -16.02 22.50 6.81
CA TYR A 118 -15.02 21.47 6.96
C TYR A 118 -14.21 21.68 8.22
N VAL A 119 -14.09 20.64 9.05
CA VAL A 119 -13.17 20.57 10.19
C VAL A 119 -12.14 19.49 9.90
N LEU A 120 -10.87 19.88 9.83
CA LEU A 120 -9.77 18.95 9.58
C LEU A 120 -9.50 18.08 10.81
N SER A 121 -8.77 16.98 10.63
CA SER A 121 -8.42 16.06 11.71
C SER A 121 -7.58 16.70 12.82
N ASN A 122 -6.90 17.82 12.53
CA ASN A 122 -6.16 18.63 13.51
C ASN A 122 -7.02 19.65 14.25
N GLY A 123 -8.34 19.66 14.02
CA GLY A 123 -9.31 20.56 14.62
C GLY A 123 -9.42 21.94 13.97
N LYS A 124 -8.63 22.26 12.92
CA LYS A 124 -8.78 23.51 12.17
C LYS A 124 -10.06 23.47 11.35
N ALA A 125 -10.79 24.58 11.37
CA ALA A 125 -12.08 24.70 10.69
C ALA A 125 -12.06 25.83 9.64
N ASN A 126 -12.75 25.62 8.52
CA ASN A 126 -12.84 26.65 7.49
C ASN A 126 -13.75 27.83 7.84
N TYR A 127 -14.48 27.73 8.95
CA TYR A 127 -15.29 28.83 9.48
C TYR A 127 -14.50 29.73 10.44
N ASP A 128 -13.27 29.38 10.83
CA ASP A 128 -12.39 30.24 11.64
C ASP A 128 -11.79 31.35 10.76
N ILE A 129 -12.64 32.21 10.25
CA ILE A 129 -12.28 33.26 9.31
C ILE A 129 -12.06 34.63 9.97
N THR A 130 -12.18 34.78 11.27
CA THR A 130 -11.88 36.00 11.99
C THR A 130 -10.37 36.16 12.17
N LYS A 131 -9.84 37.34 11.74
CA LYS A 131 -8.45 37.65 12.05
C LYS A 131 -8.27 37.87 13.54
N PRO A 132 -7.18 37.36 14.17
CA PRO A 132 -6.89 37.69 15.56
C PRO A 132 -6.75 39.20 15.72
N ASP A 133 -7.42 39.76 16.72
CA ASP A 133 -7.30 41.16 17.03
C ASP A 133 -5.97 41.41 17.76
N ASP A 134 -4.95 41.87 16.99
CA ASP A 134 -3.62 42.21 17.55
C ASP A 134 -3.64 43.44 18.45
N SER A 135 -4.80 44.08 18.67
CA SER A 135 -4.97 45.29 19.44
C SER A 135 -5.44 45.12 20.88
N ALA A 136 -5.21 43.95 21.51
CA ALA A 136 -5.51 43.79 22.95
C ALA A 136 -4.52 44.53 23.86
N LYS A 137 -4.23 45.79 23.59
CA LYS A 137 -3.58 46.75 24.54
C LYS A 137 -3.95 48.20 24.21
N THR A 138 -5.24 48.55 24.29
CA THR A 138 -5.61 49.92 24.70
C THR A 138 -7.14 50.00 24.85
N THR A 139 -7.58 50.08 26.07
CA THR A 139 -8.93 50.51 26.41
C THR A 139 -9.11 51.96 25.94
N THR A 140 -9.68 52.11 24.74
CA THR A 140 -10.40 53.31 24.36
C THR A 140 -11.58 52.92 23.47
N THR A 141 -12.75 52.98 24.08
CA THR A 141 -14.04 52.91 23.48
C THR A 141 -14.12 53.85 22.26
N SER A 142 -13.87 53.34 21.07
CA SER A 142 -14.35 53.99 19.85
C SER A 142 -15.69 53.40 19.50
N GLU A 143 -16.77 54.10 19.86
CA GLU A 143 -18.16 53.81 19.52
C GLU A 143 -18.47 54.01 18.02
N SER A 144 -17.65 53.50 17.11
CA SER A 144 -17.92 53.68 15.67
C SER A 144 -18.25 52.35 14.95
N GLY A 145 -18.54 51.27 15.68
CA GLY A 145 -19.08 50.00 15.17
C GLY A 145 -20.60 50.02 15.17
N GLY A 146 -21.24 49.48 14.11
CA GLY A 146 -22.69 49.29 14.09
C GLY A 146 -23.17 48.46 15.27
N LYS A 147 -24.31 48.84 15.88
CA LYS A 147 -24.92 48.05 16.97
C LYS A 147 -25.75 46.93 16.36
N ILE A 148 -25.35 45.66 16.64
CA ILE A 148 -26.15 44.53 16.22
C ILE A 148 -27.27 44.35 17.23
N LYS A 149 -28.49 44.67 16.83
CA LYS A 149 -29.73 44.39 17.56
C LYS A 149 -30.59 43.40 16.77
N LEU A 150 -30.02 42.22 16.53
CA LEU A 150 -30.68 41.20 15.77
C LEU A 150 -31.91 40.66 16.53
N ASP A 151 -33.07 40.82 15.92
CA ASP A 151 -34.35 40.35 16.45
C ASP A 151 -35.03 39.33 15.56
N HIS A 152 -34.51 39.13 14.34
CA HIS A 152 -35.03 38.16 13.41
C HIS A 152 -33.95 37.74 12.40
N TYR A 153 -33.91 36.45 12.09
CA TYR A 153 -33.10 35.94 10.98
C TYR A 153 -33.81 34.77 10.30
N ALA A 154 -33.50 34.58 8.99
CA ALA A 154 -34.06 33.50 8.21
C ALA A 154 -33.09 32.96 7.16
N ILE A 155 -33.16 31.68 6.94
CA ILE A 155 -32.55 30.94 5.84
C ILE A 155 -33.71 30.39 5.02
N ASN A 156 -33.70 30.63 3.72
CA ASN A 156 -34.73 30.10 2.82
C ASN A 156 -34.08 29.26 1.74
N ASP A 157 -34.55 28.02 1.57
CA ASP A 157 -34.12 27.07 0.56
C ASP A 157 -32.57 26.87 0.57
N GLY A 158 -32.01 26.73 1.76
CA GLY A 158 -30.58 26.55 1.99
C GLY A 158 -30.11 25.12 1.85
N SER A 159 -28.79 24.95 1.65
CA SER A 159 -28.11 23.66 1.74
C SER A 159 -26.90 23.79 2.68
N LEU A 160 -26.70 22.80 3.53
CA LEU A 160 -25.56 22.71 4.43
C LEU A 160 -24.85 21.36 4.23
N TYR A 161 -23.56 21.43 3.98
CA TYR A 161 -22.64 20.30 4.05
C TYR A 161 -21.65 20.55 5.17
N TYR A 162 -21.63 19.68 6.18
CA TYR A 162 -20.73 19.72 7.32
C TYR A 162 -19.92 18.42 7.36
N ASP A 163 -18.61 18.51 7.26
CA ASP A 163 -17.67 17.39 7.32
C ASP A 163 -16.64 17.66 8.42
N ASP A 164 -16.81 16.99 9.56
CA ASP A 164 -15.90 17.04 10.69
C ASP A 164 -15.07 15.75 10.74
N ARG A 165 -13.88 15.85 10.20
CA ARG A 165 -12.93 14.72 10.13
C ARG A 165 -12.32 14.38 11.48
N SER A 166 -12.31 15.31 12.42
CA SER A 166 -11.81 15.05 13.78
C SER A 166 -12.76 14.15 14.56
N LEU A 167 -14.06 14.27 14.28
CA LEU A 167 -15.12 13.46 14.89
C LEU A 167 -15.56 12.30 14.01
N GLY A 168 -15.16 12.27 12.74
CA GLY A 168 -15.70 11.32 11.75
C GLY A 168 -17.19 11.52 11.50
N MET A 169 -17.66 12.78 11.50
CA MET A 169 -19.06 13.15 11.40
C MET A 169 -19.32 13.96 10.12
N GLU A 170 -20.33 13.54 9.37
CA GLU A 170 -20.78 14.23 8.16
C GLU A 170 -22.29 14.48 8.27
N VAL A 171 -22.70 15.73 8.00
CA VAL A 171 -24.09 16.13 7.99
C VAL A 171 -24.39 16.88 6.70
N GLU A 172 -25.43 16.46 6.01
CA GLU A 172 -25.92 17.09 4.80
C GLU A 172 -27.38 17.49 4.99
N ILE A 173 -27.72 18.73 4.68
CA ILE A 173 -29.08 19.25 4.75
C ILE A 173 -29.39 19.96 3.43
N ASP A 174 -30.45 19.54 2.80
CA ASP A 174 -31.02 20.20 1.60
C ASP A 174 -32.44 20.69 1.85
N GLY A 175 -32.78 21.81 1.16
CA GLY A 175 -34.08 22.44 1.34
C GLY A 175 -34.28 22.91 2.78
N LEU A 176 -33.29 23.63 3.32
CA LEU A 176 -33.33 24.19 4.65
C LEU A 176 -34.06 25.53 4.66
N ASP A 177 -35.23 25.55 5.27
CA ASP A 177 -35.89 26.74 5.71
C ASP A 177 -35.78 26.86 7.21
N HIS A 178 -35.16 27.92 7.71
CA HIS A 178 -34.94 28.15 9.11
C HIS A 178 -35.18 29.61 9.48
N GLU A 179 -35.99 29.81 10.47
CA GLU A 179 -36.37 31.14 10.95
C GLU A 179 -36.20 31.22 12.47
N GLY A 180 -35.61 32.29 12.93
CA GLY A 180 -35.44 32.60 14.34
C GLY A 180 -35.85 34.03 14.68
N SER A 181 -36.63 34.23 15.74
CA SER A 181 -37.06 35.52 16.21
C SER A 181 -36.94 35.65 17.72
N GLY A 182 -36.40 36.77 18.18
CA GLY A 182 -36.16 37.07 19.59
C GLY A 182 -35.25 38.28 19.78
N GLU A 183 -35.09 38.74 21.01
CA GLU A 183 -34.25 39.92 21.31
C GLU A 183 -32.77 39.48 21.49
N LEU A 184 -32.15 38.99 20.39
CA LEU A 184 -30.81 38.36 20.38
C LEU A 184 -29.65 39.27 20.85
N TYR A 185 -29.96 40.56 21.12
CA TYR A 185 -29.01 41.55 21.61
C TYR A 185 -28.98 41.69 23.16
N ASN A 186 -29.88 41.00 23.86
CA ASN A 186 -29.87 40.92 25.30
C ASN A 186 -29.06 39.72 25.78
N ASP A 187 -28.52 39.80 27.00
CA ASP A 187 -27.81 38.65 27.63
C ASP A 187 -28.76 37.49 27.95
N LEU A 188 -30.03 37.80 28.15
CA LEU A 188 -31.11 36.84 28.42
C LEU A 188 -32.25 37.09 27.43
N TYR A 189 -32.57 36.12 26.62
CA TYR A 189 -33.63 36.16 25.62
C TYR A 189 -34.26 34.85 25.33
N ASP A 190 -35.50 34.87 24.89
CA ASP A 190 -36.20 33.72 24.30
C ASP A 190 -36.16 33.88 22.78
N LEU A 191 -35.63 32.82 22.10
CA LEU A 191 -35.57 32.71 20.66
C LEU A 191 -36.60 31.68 20.18
N ALA A 192 -37.64 32.12 19.57
CA ALA A 192 -38.56 31.23 18.86
C ALA A 192 -37.92 30.81 17.54
N MET A 193 -37.83 29.50 17.31
CA MET A 193 -37.20 28.91 16.12
C MET A 193 -38.17 27.96 15.43
N GLU A 194 -38.17 28.06 14.11
CA GLU A 194 -38.81 27.12 13.22
C GLU A 194 -37.81 26.66 12.16
N THR A 195 -37.69 25.35 12.00
CA THR A 195 -36.76 24.74 11.04
C THR A 195 -37.50 23.70 10.25
N HIS A 196 -37.39 23.80 8.94
CA HIS A 196 -37.80 22.75 8.02
C HIS A 196 -36.61 22.36 7.17
N ALA A 197 -36.26 21.05 7.15
CA ALA A 197 -35.25 20.49 6.25
C ALA A 197 -35.93 19.46 5.33
N GLY A 198 -35.82 19.70 4.05
CA GLY A 198 -36.36 18.79 3.02
C GLY A 198 -35.70 17.43 3.04
N ALA A 199 -34.38 17.41 3.24
CA ALA A 199 -33.58 16.21 3.37
C ALA A 199 -32.44 16.44 4.36
N LEU A 200 -32.38 15.64 5.42
CA LEU A 200 -31.29 15.60 6.41
C LEU A 200 -30.63 14.24 6.35
N SER A 201 -29.32 14.21 6.09
CA SER A 201 -28.50 13.00 6.17
C SER A 201 -27.43 13.17 7.26
N VAL A 202 -27.19 12.12 8.04
CA VAL A 202 -26.20 12.11 9.12
C VAL A 202 -25.41 10.82 9.05
N ASN A 203 -24.10 10.97 8.91
CA ASN A 203 -23.11 9.90 8.95
C ASN A 203 -22.16 10.15 10.13
N TYR A 204 -21.89 9.12 10.94
CA TYR A 204 -20.97 9.20 12.08
C TYR A 204 -20.23 7.90 12.25
N GLY A 205 -18.89 7.96 12.29
CA GLY A 205 -18.04 6.76 12.39
C GLY A 205 -18.27 5.76 11.24
N GLY A 206 -18.59 6.24 10.04
CA GLY A 206 -18.88 5.39 8.88
C GLY A 206 -20.27 4.75 8.88
N ILE A 207 -21.09 5.03 9.90
CA ILE A 207 -22.47 4.52 9.99
C ILE A 207 -23.43 5.64 9.59
N GLN A 208 -24.26 5.38 8.60
CA GLN A 208 -25.33 6.28 8.19
C GLN A 208 -26.52 6.17 9.13
N TYR A 209 -26.72 7.15 10.02
CA TYR A 209 -27.82 7.18 11.00
C TYR A 209 -29.11 7.73 10.41
N LEU A 210 -29.00 8.75 9.55
CA LEU A 210 -30.13 9.31 8.81
C LEU A 210 -29.75 9.45 7.35
N ARG A 211 -30.71 9.28 6.47
CA ARG A 211 -30.55 9.47 5.01
C ARG A 211 -31.75 10.20 4.46
N ASN A 212 -31.52 11.41 3.95
CA ASN A 212 -32.57 12.25 3.34
C ASN A 212 -33.85 12.37 4.20
N ALA A 213 -33.70 12.42 5.52
CA ALA A 213 -34.83 12.47 6.43
C ALA A 213 -35.46 13.88 6.41
N ARG A 214 -36.75 13.94 6.16
CA ARG A 214 -37.49 15.19 6.30
C ARG A 214 -37.59 15.55 7.79
N THR A 215 -37.20 16.79 8.12
CA THR A 215 -37.17 17.25 9.52
C THR A 215 -37.95 18.55 9.67
N ASP A 216 -38.92 18.56 10.61
CA ASP A 216 -39.65 19.74 11.03
C ASP A 216 -39.36 19.95 12.54
N TRP A 217 -38.88 21.11 12.93
CA TRP A 217 -38.51 21.40 14.31
C TRP A 217 -38.97 22.80 14.71
N THR A 218 -39.86 22.88 15.69
CA THR A 218 -40.24 24.12 16.34
C THR A 218 -39.87 24.07 17.80
N THR A 219 -39.23 25.13 18.29
CA THR A 219 -38.82 25.26 19.69
C THR A 219 -38.69 26.71 20.12
N THR A 220 -38.77 26.93 21.42
CA THR A 220 -38.33 28.17 22.03
C THR A 220 -37.06 27.89 22.82
N LEU A 221 -35.96 28.51 22.41
CA LEU A 221 -34.68 28.46 23.08
C LEU A 221 -34.56 29.63 24.02
N SER A 222 -34.61 29.38 25.33
CA SER A 222 -34.26 30.40 26.34
C SER A 222 -32.76 30.44 26.48
N ALA A 223 -32.11 31.51 26.03
CA ALA A 223 -30.64 31.67 26.02
C ALA A 223 -30.23 32.66 27.09
N ASP A 224 -29.43 32.22 28.05
CA ASP A 224 -28.70 33.02 29.02
C ASP A 224 -27.23 33.09 28.55
N MET A 225 -26.90 34.12 27.81
CA MET A 225 -25.57 34.30 27.22
C MET A 225 -24.52 34.59 28.27
N LYS A 226 -24.86 35.20 29.42
CA LYS A 226 -23.94 35.46 30.49
C LYS A 226 -23.45 34.18 31.18
N ASN A 227 -24.35 33.21 31.30
CA ASN A 227 -24.03 31.91 31.92
C ASN A 227 -23.84 30.83 30.86
N MET A 228 -23.93 31.18 29.57
CA MET A 228 -23.88 30.24 28.42
C MET A 228 -24.82 29.05 28.61
N LYS A 229 -26.04 29.34 29.10
CA LYS A 229 -27.06 28.35 29.39
C LYS A 229 -28.22 28.44 28.41
N PHE A 230 -28.55 27.34 27.79
CA PHE A 230 -29.57 27.22 26.78
C PHE A 230 -30.63 26.22 27.24
N THR A 231 -31.86 26.70 27.40
CA THR A 231 -32.99 25.89 27.84
C THR A 231 -33.97 25.70 26.69
N LEU A 232 -34.24 24.47 26.32
CA LEU A 232 -35.22 24.12 25.31
C LEU A 232 -36.61 24.06 25.93
N GLN A 233 -37.54 24.80 25.35
CA GLN A 233 -38.93 24.88 25.79
C GLN A 233 -39.83 24.68 24.56
N ASN A 234 -41.04 24.19 24.78
CA ASN A 234 -42.05 24.00 23.75
C ASN A 234 -41.52 23.24 22.53
N ASN A 235 -40.65 22.27 22.78
CA ASN A 235 -39.93 21.56 21.75
C ASN A 235 -40.87 20.57 21.05
N ASN A 236 -40.90 20.62 19.72
CA ASN A 236 -41.61 19.67 18.87
C ASN A 236 -40.73 19.36 17.67
N LEU A 237 -39.99 18.27 17.76
CA LEU A 237 -39.13 17.80 16.69
C LEU A 237 -39.79 16.59 16.00
N LYS A 238 -39.94 16.67 14.69
CA LYS A 238 -40.44 15.59 13.86
C LYS A 238 -39.38 15.23 12.80
N VAL A 239 -38.93 13.98 12.81
CA VAL A 239 -38.03 13.42 11.80
C VAL A 239 -38.81 12.34 11.04
N ASN A 240 -39.10 12.59 9.78
CA ASN A 240 -40.07 11.82 9.02
C ASN A 240 -41.42 11.73 9.76
N ASP A 241 -41.83 10.50 10.16
CA ASP A 241 -43.07 10.30 10.90
C ASP A 241 -42.84 10.19 12.41
N LEU A 242 -41.57 10.14 12.88
CA LEU A 242 -41.25 10.04 14.30
C LEU A 242 -41.25 11.43 14.94
N ARG A 243 -42.09 11.60 15.93
CA ARG A 243 -42.12 12.81 16.74
C ARG A 243 -41.29 12.60 18.01
N LEU A 244 -40.35 13.53 18.29
CA LEU A 244 -39.48 13.53 19.44
C LEU A 244 -39.78 14.76 20.32
N LEU A 245 -39.84 14.55 21.62
CA LEU A 245 -39.82 15.59 22.62
C LEU A 245 -38.40 15.66 23.17
N LEU A 246 -37.90 16.87 23.36
CA LEU A 246 -36.61 17.14 23.97
C LEU A 246 -36.80 18.33 24.92
N ASP A 247 -36.74 18.10 26.21
CA ASP A 247 -36.88 19.13 27.21
C ASP A 247 -35.61 19.20 28.07
N GLY A 248 -35.36 20.38 28.64
CA GLY A 248 -34.25 20.57 29.56
C GLY A 248 -33.29 21.66 29.13
N TRP A 249 -32.08 21.59 29.64
CA TRP A 249 -31.10 22.63 29.40
C TRP A 249 -29.69 22.08 29.23
N VAL A 250 -28.86 22.89 28.51
CA VAL A 250 -27.41 22.72 28.34
C VAL A 250 -26.73 24.01 28.72
N GLN A 251 -25.64 23.94 29.46
CA GLN A 251 -24.81 25.09 29.84
C GLN A 251 -23.35 24.80 29.55
N MET A 252 -22.67 25.76 28.94
CA MET A 252 -21.25 25.75 28.62
C MET A 252 -20.54 26.87 29.41
N PRO A 253 -20.09 26.65 30.66
CA PRO A 253 -19.50 27.69 31.48
C PRO A 253 -18.19 28.22 30.85
N GLU A 254 -18.01 29.53 30.89
CA GLU A 254 -16.77 30.18 30.42
C GLU A 254 -15.52 29.61 31.08
N ASN A 255 -14.42 29.59 30.33
CA ASN A 255 -13.11 29.10 30.75
C ASN A 255 -13.04 27.63 31.20
N THR A 256 -14.01 26.81 30.78
CA THR A 256 -14.01 25.37 31.00
C THR A 256 -14.40 24.64 29.69
N GLU A 257 -13.96 23.40 29.56
CA GLU A 257 -14.42 22.50 28.50
C GLU A 257 -15.67 21.71 28.95
N ASP A 258 -16.28 22.09 30.05
CA ASP A 258 -17.40 21.38 30.64
C ASP A 258 -18.71 21.77 29.93
N ILE A 259 -19.48 20.77 29.55
CA ILE A 259 -20.88 20.93 29.16
C ILE A 259 -21.76 20.34 30.27
N LEU A 260 -22.49 21.21 30.97
CA LEU A 260 -23.48 20.79 31.95
C LEU A 260 -24.84 20.60 31.30
N MET A 261 -25.58 19.59 31.68
CA MET A 261 -26.88 19.33 31.08
C MET A 261 -27.86 18.67 32.06
N ASP A 262 -29.14 18.90 31.81
CA ASP A 262 -30.26 18.14 32.36
C ASP A 262 -31.32 18.04 31.26
N LEU A 263 -31.25 16.95 30.49
CA LEU A 263 -32.06 16.70 29.32
C LEU A 263 -32.97 15.51 29.54
N LYS A 264 -34.19 15.58 29.05
CA LYS A 264 -35.12 14.48 28.93
C LYS A 264 -35.65 14.43 27.52
N PHE A 265 -35.72 13.22 26.97
CA PHE A 265 -36.24 13.01 25.63
C PHE A 265 -37.13 11.80 25.56
N GLY A 266 -38.02 11.78 24.61
CA GLY A 266 -38.92 10.66 24.40
C GLY A 266 -39.82 10.85 23.21
N THR A 267 -40.60 9.84 22.92
CA THR A 267 -41.59 9.89 21.84
C THR A 267 -43.01 10.03 22.41
N PRO A 268 -43.81 11.02 22.04
CA PRO A 268 -45.21 11.16 22.45
C PRO A 268 -46.12 10.15 21.72
N GLU A 269 -45.70 9.71 20.50
CA GLU A 269 -46.46 8.75 19.69
C GLU A 269 -45.77 7.39 19.75
N ASN A 270 -46.57 6.37 20.06
CA ASN A 270 -46.06 5.02 20.32
C ASN A 270 -46.41 4.04 19.19
N THR A 271 -46.11 4.46 17.92
CA THR A 271 -46.33 3.56 16.79
C THR A 271 -45.00 3.01 16.29
N PHE A 272 -44.97 1.75 16.01
CA PHE A 272 -43.80 1.12 15.43
C PHE A 272 -43.51 1.66 14.00
N LYS A 273 -44.55 2.06 13.26
CA LYS A 273 -44.43 2.68 11.94
C LYS A 273 -43.62 3.98 11.99
N SER A 274 -43.89 4.83 12.99
CA SER A 274 -43.13 6.09 13.16
C SER A 274 -41.65 5.84 13.40
N LEU A 275 -41.29 4.82 14.19
CA LEU A 275 -39.90 4.44 14.39
C LEU A 275 -39.23 3.97 13.08
N LEU A 276 -39.91 3.12 12.31
CA LEU A 276 -39.38 2.62 11.04
C LEU A 276 -39.12 3.75 10.04
N SER A 277 -39.82 4.87 10.14
CA SER A 277 -39.66 5.99 9.22
C SER A 277 -38.28 6.64 9.30
N ILE A 278 -37.49 6.43 10.35
CA ILE A 278 -36.13 6.96 10.49
C ILE A 278 -35.06 5.94 10.10
N VAL A 279 -35.42 4.68 9.83
CA VAL A 279 -34.46 3.65 9.42
C VAL A 279 -33.99 3.92 7.98
N PRO A 280 -32.68 3.99 7.67
CA PRO A 280 -32.21 4.39 6.36
C PRO A 280 -32.79 3.61 5.17
N GLY A 281 -33.08 2.34 5.29
CA GLY A 281 -33.74 1.51 4.26
C GLY A 281 -35.20 1.90 3.99
N ALA A 282 -35.83 2.72 4.84
CA ALA A 282 -37.24 3.15 4.71
C ALA A 282 -37.45 4.36 3.80
N TYR A 283 -36.38 4.98 3.30
CA TYR A 283 -36.45 6.19 2.45
C TYR A 283 -36.75 5.91 0.97
N THR A 284 -37.38 4.80 0.66
CA THR A 284 -37.84 4.49 -0.67
C THR A 284 -39.23 5.06 -0.91
N LYS A 285 -39.60 5.32 -2.18
CA LYS A 285 -40.89 5.90 -2.57
C LYS A 285 -42.10 5.12 -2.03
N ASP A 286 -41.92 3.85 -1.68
CA ASP A 286 -43.00 2.96 -1.26
C ASP A 286 -43.17 2.86 0.28
N PHE A 287 -42.46 3.69 1.06
CA PHE A 287 -42.57 3.63 2.53
C PHE A 287 -43.95 4.01 3.05
N GLY A 288 -44.66 4.87 2.36
CA GLY A 288 -46.04 5.26 2.72
C GLY A 288 -47.00 4.07 2.85
N ASP A 289 -46.81 3.07 2.00
CA ASP A 289 -47.64 1.87 1.92
C ASP A 289 -47.14 0.71 2.83
N VAL A 290 -46.07 0.94 3.61
CA VAL A 290 -45.57 -0.06 4.58
C VAL A 290 -46.66 -0.34 5.62
N GLN A 291 -47.05 -1.60 5.71
CA GLN A 291 -47.91 -2.07 6.78
C GLN A 291 -47.07 -2.33 8.06
N ALA A 292 -47.29 -1.54 9.07
CA ALA A 292 -46.60 -1.69 10.32
C ALA A 292 -47.60 -1.46 11.48
N ASN A 293 -47.62 -2.41 12.42
CA ASN A 293 -48.43 -2.37 13.61
C ASN A 293 -47.54 -2.55 14.85
N GLY A 294 -48.13 -2.39 16.01
CA GLY A 294 -47.46 -2.54 17.30
C GLY A 294 -47.11 -1.19 17.93
N SER A 295 -46.63 -1.27 19.14
CA SER A 295 -46.26 -0.09 19.93
C SER A 295 -44.76 0.03 20.08
N VAL A 296 -44.29 1.26 20.13
CA VAL A 296 -42.92 1.62 20.52
C VAL A 296 -42.91 2.64 21.63
N GLN A 297 -42.05 2.46 22.59
CA GLN A 297 -41.74 3.41 23.62
C GLN A 297 -40.23 3.68 23.58
N PHE A 298 -39.89 4.93 23.44
CA PHE A 298 -38.52 5.41 23.46
C PHE A 298 -38.44 6.61 24.36
N GLY A 299 -37.53 6.62 25.30
CA GLY A 299 -37.29 7.75 26.14
C GLY A 299 -36.03 7.63 26.95
N GLY A 300 -35.58 8.75 27.47
CA GLY A 300 -34.37 8.76 28.24
C GLY A 300 -34.10 10.09 28.91
N MET A 301 -33.00 10.13 29.64
CA MET A 301 -32.48 11.33 30.26
C MET A 301 -30.95 11.34 30.20
N ALA A 302 -30.37 12.54 30.19
CA ALA A 302 -28.96 12.78 30.39
C ALA A 302 -28.78 13.93 31.39
N LYS A 303 -28.08 13.70 32.49
CA LYS A 303 -27.94 14.68 33.56
C LYS A 303 -26.53 14.68 34.11
N GLY A 304 -25.91 15.83 34.16
CA GLY A 304 -24.60 16.01 34.75
C GLY A 304 -23.65 16.77 33.85
N LYS A 305 -22.40 16.44 33.97
CA LYS A 305 -21.31 17.08 33.23
C LYS A 305 -20.76 16.18 32.12
N TYR A 306 -20.50 16.77 30.96
CA TYR A 306 -19.78 16.17 29.87
C TYR A 306 -18.51 16.94 29.61
N ASN A 307 -17.37 16.25 29.48
CA ASN A 307 -16.09 16.74 28.94
C ASN A 307 -15.26 15.52 28.50
N GLU A 308 -14.02 15.73 28.08
CA GLU A 308 -13.11 14.63 27.67
C GLU A 308 -12.94 13.51 28.72
N LYS A 309 -13.19 13.79 29.99
CA LYS A 309 -12.97 12.86 31.14
C LYS A 309 -14.24 12.44 31.86
N SER A 310 -15.36 13.04 31.52
CA SER A 310 -16.62 12.84 32.28
C SER A 310 -17.82 12.74 31.34
N TYR A 311 -18.69 11.81 31.59
CA TYR A 311 -19.96 11.64 30.91
C TYR A 311 -21.11 12.03 31.84
N PRO A 312 -22.25 12.53 31.33
CA PRO A 312 -23.43 12.69 32.16
C PRO A 312 -23.92 11.32 32.62
N ALA A 313 -24.57 11.24 33.76
CA ALA A 313 -25.42 10.10 34.07
C ALA A 313 -26.56 10.08 33.04
N PHE A 314 -26.84 8.93 32.44
CA PHE A 314 -27.92 8.83 31.45
C PHE A 314 -28.67 7.50 31.58
N LYS A 315 -29.91 7.52 31.21
CA LYS A 315 -30.75 6.35 31.05
C LYS A 315 -31.47 6.41 29.72
N LEU A 316 -31.53 5.27 29.03
CA LEU A 316 -32.28 5.08 27.80
C LEU A 316 -33.16 3.84 27.97
N ASP A 317 -34.46 3.99 27.80
CA ASP A 317 -35.40 2.91 27.72
C ASP A 317 -36.02 2.81 26.35
N PHE A 318 -36.02 1.62 25.78
CA PHE A 318 -36.58 1.33 24.46
C PHE A 318 -37.38 0.05 24.51
N LYS A 319 -38.68 0.10 24.20
CA LYS A 319 -39.57 -1.05 24.22
C LYS A 319 -40.39 -1.11 22.95
N VAL A 320 -40.35 -2.25 22.29
CA VAL A 320 -41.24 -2.62 21.20
C VAL A 320 -42.10 -3.75 21.65
N ALA A 321 -43.41 -3.66 21.41
CA ALA A 321 -44.35 -4.71 21.81
C ALA A 321 -45.32 -5.07 20.69
N ASN A 322 -45.40 -6.38 20.42
CA ASN A 322 -46.31 -6.99 19.45
C ASN A 322 -46.26 -6.28 18.09
N ALA A 323 -45.06 -5.88 17.68
CA ALA A 323 -44.91 -5.19 16.43
C ALA A 323 -44.74 -6.19 15.29
N ASP A 324 -45.26 -5.75 14.15
CA ASP A 324 -45.07 -6.39 12.87
C ASP A 324 -44.92 -5.33 11.78
N PHE A 325 -44.17 -5.66 10.76
CA PHE A 325 -44.14 -4.83 9.59
C PHE A 325 -43.94 -5.67 8.31
N LYS A 326 -44.47 -5.11 7.21
CA LYS A 326 -44.33 -5.68 5.90
C LYS A 326 -44.23 -4.57 4.86
N TYR A 327 -43.21 -4.65 4.01
CA TYR A 327 -43.07 -3.81 2.84
C TYR A 327 -44.03 -4.28 1.74
N PRO A 328 -44.77 -3.39 1.05
CA PRO A 328 -45.76 -3.77 0.04
C PRO A 328 -45.15 -4.56 -1.14
N SER A 329 -43.98 -4.13 -1.57
CA SER A 329 -43.20 -4.76 -2.63
C SER A 329 -42.56 -6.09 -2.23
N LEU A 330 -42.59 -6.45 -0.93
CA LEU A 330 -41.93 -7.64 -0.41
C LEU A 330 -42.95 -8.71 -0.01
N PRO A 331 -42.70 -9.96 -0.40
CA PRO A 331 -43.67 -11.05 -0.15
C PRO A 331 -43.77 -11.43 1.36
N LEU A 332 -42.75 -11.12 2.16
CA LEU A 332 -42.69 -11.48 3.57
C LEU A 332 -42.50 -10.25 4.45
N GLY A 333 -43.02 -10.34 5.65
CA GLY A 333 -42.83 -9.37 6.72
C GLY A 333 -42.12 -9.97 7.93
N VAL A 334 -41.82 -9.12 8.89
CA VAL A 334 -41.36 -9.50 10.23
C VAL A 334 -42.50 -9.31 11.21
N SER A 335 -42.77 -10.31 12.04
CA SER A 335 -43.87 -10.33 12.97
C SER A 335 -43.43 -10.72 14.38
N ASN A 336 -44.31 -10.50 15.34
CA ASN A 336 -44.08 -10.85 16.75
C ASN A 336 -42.79 -10.19 17.29
N ILE A 337 -42.53 -8.96 16.88
CA ILE A 337 -41.35 -8.20 17.33
C ILE A 337 -41.64 -7.71 18.74
N ASN A 338 -40.87 -8.19 19.66
CA ASN A 338 -40.89 -7.76 21.06
C ASN A 338 -39.44 -7.52 21.48
N VAL A 339 -39.17 -6.33 21.98
CA VAL A 339 -37.86 -5.94 22.50
C VAL A 339 -38.09 -5.08 23.73
N ASP A 340 -37.39 -5.38 24.81
CA ASP A 340 -37.35 -4.56 25.99
C ASP A 340 -35.89 -4.29 26.31
N MET A 341 -35.44 -3.05 26.11
CA MET A 341 -34.03 -2.66 26.26
C MET A 341 -33.92 -1.48 27.22
N SER A 342 -32.98 -1.55 28.12
CA SER A 342 -32.62 -0.47 28.99
C SER A 342 -31.09 -0.30 28.99
N VAL A 343 -30.63 0.93 28.73
CA VAL A 343 -29.24 1.33 28.87
C VAL A 343 -29.17 2.31 30.04
N ASN A 344 -28.29 2.07 30.99
CA ASN A 344 -28.18 2.93 32.16
C ASN A 344 -26.71 3.18 32.50
N ASN A 345 -26.33 4.46 32.52
CA ASN A 345 -25.08 4.94 33.04
C ASN A 345 -25.35 5.75 34.32
N PRO A 346 -25.06 5.22 35.50
CA PRO A 346 -25.44 5.86 36.75
C PRO A 346 -24.54 7.04 37.14
N ASP A 347 -23.36 7.14 36.57
CA ASP A 347 -22.35 8.08 37.03
C ASP A 347 -21.55 8.71 35.87
N ALA A 348 -20.56 9.54 36.22
CA ALA A 348 -19.74 10.29 35.26
C ALA A 348 -18.65 9.48 34.53
N THR A 349 -18.54 8.18 34.77
CA THR A 349 -17.33 7.42 34.34
C THR A 349 -17.59 6.34 33.29
N LEU A 350 -18.78 6.05 32.92
CA LEU A 350 -19.19 4.85 32.15
C LEU A 350 -18.79 3.50 32.80
N ASN A 351 -18.15 3.51 33.97
CA ASN A 351 -17.73 2.28 34.64
C ASN A 351 -18.92 1.43 35.09
N GLY A 352 -20.01 2.10 35.48
CA GLY A 352 -21.25 1.45 35.88
C GLY A 352 -22.24 1.24 34.75
N LEU A 353 -21.86 1.49 33.49
CA LEU A 353 -22.76 1.32 32.35
C LEU A 353 -23.29 -0.11 32.24
N THR A 354 -24.58 -0.20 32.01
CA THR A 354 -25.29 -1.46 31.80
C THR A 354 -26.19 -1.36 30.58
N VAL A 355 -26.24 -2.43 29.80
CA VAL A 355 -27.24 -2.67 28.76
C VAL A 355 -27.99 -3.93 29.11
N ASN A 356 -29.29 -3.85 29.24
CA ASN A 356 -30.13 -4.96 29.64
C ASN A 356 -31.28 -5.17 28.64
N ILE A 357 -31.31 -6.32 28.01
CA ILE A 357 -32.39 -6.81 27.15
C ILE A 357 -32.83 -8.14 27.70
N PRO A 358 -33.76 -8.16 28.70
CA PRO A 358 -34.13 -9.37 29.38
C PRO A 358 -34.82 -10.36 28.47
N LYS A 359 -35.45 -9.89 27.41
CA LYS A 359 -36.04 -10.72 26.38
C LYS A 359 -36.19 -9.94 25.09
N PHE A 360 -35.81 -10.55 23.99
CA PHE A 360 -36.25 -10.17 22.67
C PHE A 360 -36.84 -11.37 21.92
N SER A 361 -37.78 -11.11 21.04
CA SER A 361 -38.30 -12.11 20.10
C SER A 361 -38.74 -11.43 18.82
N LEU A 362 -38.58 -12.14 17.72
CA LEU A 362 -39.13 -11.73 16.41
C LEU A 362 -39.31 -12.99 15.54
N ARG A 363 -40.08 -12.85 14.49
CA ARG A 363 -40.29 -13.92 13.52
C ARG A 363 -40.18 -13.34 12.11
N ILE A 364 -39.29 -13.89 11.30
CA ILE A 364 -39.13 -13.52 9.90
C ILE A 364 -39.76 -14.61 9.05
N GLY A 365 -40.90 -14.33 8.42
CA GLY A 365 -41.65 -15.39 7.75
C GLY A 365 -42.04 -16.49 8.75
N SER A 366 -41.53 -17.70 8.54
CA SER A 366 -41.74 -18.84 9.43
C SER A 366 -40.72 -19.01 10.55
N ASN A 367 -39.65 -18.20 10.56
CA ASN A 367 -38.46 -18.43 11.37
C ASN A 367 -38.46 -17.59 12.66
N PRO A 368 -38.62 -18.19 13.83
CA PRO A 368 -38.52 -17.48 15.10
C PRO A 368 -37.07 -17.25 15.51
N LEU A 369 -36.80 -16.10 16.08
CA LEU A 369 -35.57 -15.73 16.77
C LEU A 369 -35.92 -15.17 18.14
N GLU A 370 -35.31 -15.69 19.19
CA GLU A 370 -35.51 -15.22 20.56
C GLU A 370 -34.22 -15.27 21.37
N GLY A 371 -34.17 -14.47 22.40
CA GLY A 371 -33.04 -14.47 23.30
C GLY A 371 -33.10 -13.38 24.37
N TYR A 372 -31.96 -13.20 25.01
CA TYR A 372 -31.70 -12.08 25.91
C TYR A 372 -30.26 -11.63 25.78
N PHE A 373 -30.00 -10.40 26.18
CA PHE A 373 -28.65 -9.83 26.15
C PHE A 373 -28.43 -8.86 27.30
N ASN A 374 -27.44 -9.11 28.14
CA ASN A 374 -27.06 -8.27 29.25
C ASN A 374 -25.56 -7.96 29.16
N LEU A 375 -25.23 -6.68 29.22
CA LEU A 375 -23.85 -6.20 29.27
C LEU A 375 -23.69 -5.31 30.50
N LYS A 376 -22.65 -5.53 31.26
CA LYS A 376 -22.31 -4.73 32.45
C LYS A 376 -20.84 -4.28 32.33
N THR A 377 -20.59 -3.10 32.88
CA THR A 377 -19.25 -2.54 33.07
C THR A 377 -18.35 -2.63 31.81
N PRO A 378 -18.83 -2.16 30.62
CA PRO A 378 -18.14 -2.38 29.34
C PRO A 378 -16.76 -1.75 29.27
N VAL A 379 -16.47 -0.74 30.09
CA VAL A 379 -15.20 0.01 30.08
C VAL A 379 -14.15 -0.62 31.01
N THR A 380 -14.57 -1.16 32.15
CA THR A 380 -13.65 -1.69 33.18
C THR A 380 -13.45 -3.19 33.10
N ASP A 381 -14.53 -3.94 33.16
CA ASP A 381 -14.54 -5.41 33.04
C ASP A 381 -15.81 -5.85 32.32
N PRO A 382 -15.83 -5.77 30.96
CA PRO A 382 -17.01 -6.16 30.19
C PRO A 382 -17.52 -7.54 30.59
N THR A 383 -18.75 -7.57 31.11
CA THR A 383 -19.41 -8.80 31.48
C THR A 383 -20.65 -8.98 30.61
N VAL A 384 -20.65 -10.01 29.80
CA VAL A 384 -21.74 -10.37 28.89
C VAL A 384 -22.47 -11.62 29.42
N ASP A 385 -23.82 -11.58 29.43
CA ASP A 385 -24.67 -12.73 29.66
C ASP A 385 -25.76 -12.71 28.59
N THR A 386 -25.67 -13.62 27.63
CA THR A 386 -26.53 -13.64 26.44
C THR A 386 -26.89 -15.05 26.03
N LYS A 387 -28.08 -15.19 25.48
CA LYS A 387 -28.55 -16.40 24.81
C LYS A 387 -29.30 -16.02 23.55
N ILE A 388 -28.98 -16.72 22.46
CA ILE A 388 -29.67 -16.59 21.17
C ILE A 388 -30.12 -17.98 20.74
N ASN A 389 -31.40 -18.12 20.43
CA ASN A 389 -31.98 -19.34 19.90
C ASN A 389 -32.87 -19.01 18.71
N GLY A 390 -32.60 -19.65 17.57
CA GLY A 390 -33.46 -19.45 16.43
C GLY A 390 -32.89 -19.98 15.13
N THR A 391 -33.72 -19.84 14.14
CA THR A 391 -33.40 -20.12 12.75
C THR A 391 -33.66 -18.89 11.93
N LEU A 392 -32.71 -18.51 11.06
CA LEU A 392 -32.84 -17.38 10.19
C LEU A 392 -32.71 -17.84 8.74
N ASN A 393 -33.78 -17.71 7.98
CA ASN A 393 -33.78 -17.89 6.54
C ASN A 393 -33.39 -16.56 5.86
N LEU A 394 -32.20 -16.48 5.36
CA LEU A 394 -31.67 -15.26 4.75
C LEU A 394 -32.43 -14.85 3.48
N GLY A 395 -32.95 -15.81 2.73
CA GLY A 395 -33.81 -15.52 1.58
C GLY A 395 -35.19 -14.96 1.98
N GLU A 396 -35.69 -15.31 3.16
CA GLU A 396 -36.87 -14.66 3.72
C GLU A 396 -36.50 -13.28 4.30
N LEU A 397 -35.34 -13.15 4.91
CA LEU A 397 -34.81 -11.88 5.43
C LEU A 397 -34.64 -10.87 4.31
N SER A 398 -34.00 -11.23 3.21
CA SER A 398 -33.79 -10.32 2.06
C SER A 398 -35.09 -9.89 1.39
N ARG A 399 -36.12 -10.71 1.47
CA ARG A 399 -37.46 -10.35 1.00
C ARG A 399 -38.23 -9.49 2.00
N ALA A 400 -37.87 -9.54 3.27
CA ALA A 400 -38.43 -8.71 4.33
C ALA A 400 -37.69 -7.38 4.49
N PHE A 401 -36.37 -7.37 4.18
CA PHE A 401 -35.46 -6.24 4.25
C PHE A 401 -34.51 -6.27 3.04
N PRO A 402 -34.79 -5.52 1.99
CA PRO A 402 -33.82 -5.35 0.92
C PRO A 402 -32.65 -4.52 1.45
N VAL A 403 -31.44 -5.05 1.31
CA VAL A 403 -30.23 -4.33 1.66
C VAL A 403 -29.60 -3.82 0.36
N GLU A 404 -29.42 -2.52 0.29
CA GLU A 404 -28.81 -1.86 -0.90
C GLU A 404 -27.39 -2.42 -1.11
N GLY A 405 -26.99 -2.69 -2.36
CA GLY A 405 -25.71 -3.28 -2.70
C GLY A 405 -25.66 -4.81 -2.61
N ILE A 406 -26.62 -5.50 -2.01
CA ILE A 406 -26.68 -6.96 -1.98
C ILE A 406 -27.59 -7.48 -3.10
N GLN A 407 -26.98 -8.22 -4.05
CA GLN A 407 -27.70 -8.80 -5.19
C GLN A 407 -28.36 -10.14 -4.82
N GLU A 408 -27.74 -10.93 -3.96
CA GLU A 408 -28.25 -12.22 -3.52
C GLU A 408 -27.96 -12.43 -2.02
N LEU A 409 -28.98 -12.79 -1.28
CA LEU A 409 -28.87 -13.22 0.10
C LEU A 409 -29.87 -14.36 0.32
N ALA A 410 -29.39 -15.57 0.55
CA ALA A 410 -30.22 -16.77 0.71
C ALA A 410 -29.58 -17.75 1.68
N GLY A 411 -30.32 -18.83 2.03
CA GLY A 411 -29.87 -19.90 2.91
C GLY A 411 -30.41 -19.78 4.34
N ILE A 412 -29.97 -20.69 5.17
CA ILE A 412 -30.45 -20.86 6.53
C ILE A 412 -29.28 -20.78 7.51
N ILE A 413 -29.42 -19.91 8.51
CA ILE A 413 -28.57 -19.85 9.69
C ILE A 413 -29.35 -20.43 10.87
N ARG A 414 -28.74 -21.31 11.64
CA ARG A 414 -29.26 -21.83 12.90
C ARG A 414 -28.28 -21.48 14.01
N ALA A 415 -28.80 -20.96 15.09
CA ALA A 415 -28.01 -20.63 16.26
C ALA A 415 -28.79 -21.06 17.52
N ASN A 416 -28.12 -21.77 18.40
CA ASN A 416 -28.58 -22.03 19.74
C ASN A 416 -27.36 -21.90 20.65
N MET A 417 -27.08 -20.67 21.06
CA MET A 417 -25.85 -20.33 21.74
C MET A 417 -26.14 -19.57 23.03
N MET A 418 -25.35 -19.81 24.04
CA MET A 418 -25.30 -18.99 25.26
C MET A 418 -23.85 -18.69 25.62
N ILE A 419 -23.61 -17.46 26.06
CA ILE A 419 -22.33 -17.01 26.56
C ILE A 419 -22.57 -16.17 27.81
N LYS A 420 -21.88 -16.54 28.92
CA LYS A 420 -21.78 -15.71 30.10
C LYS A 420 -20.32 -15.68 30.55
N ALA A 421 -19.74 -14.51 30.43
CA ALA A 421 -18.31 -14.30 30.66
C ALA A 421 -18.03 -12.86 31.06
N SER A 422 -16.95 -12.65 31.82
CA SER A 422 -16.32 -11.33 31.95
C SER A 422 -14.97 -11.30 31.25
N MET A 423 -14.53 -10.12 30.88
CA MET A 423 -13.21 -9.94 30.24
C MET A 423 -12.09 -10.39 31.17
N SER A 424 -12.19 -10.07 32.45
CA SER A 424 -11.22 -10.50 33.45
C SER A 424 -11.10 -12.04 33.57
N GLN A 425 -12.19 -12.77 33.38
CA GLN A 425 -12.16 -14.25 33.34
C GLN A 425 -11.45 -14.76 32.09
N ILE A 426 -11.68 -14.12 30.94
CA ILE A 426 -11.03 -14.45 29.68
C ILE A 426 -9.52 -14.16 29.77
N ASP A 427 -9.14 -12.98 30.25
CA ASP A 427 -7.75 -12.58 30.37
C ASP A 427 -6.95 -13.43 31.36
N ARG A 428 -7.60 -13.91 32.41
CA ARG A 428 -7.00 -14.84 33.38
C ARG A 428 -7.11 -16.30 32.96
N GLN A 429 -7.74 -16.61 31.83
CA GLN A 429 -7.98 -17.98 31.35
C GLN A 429 -8.80 -18.82 32.34
N GLN A 430 -9.67 -18.19 33.08
CA GLN A 430 -10.57 -18.87 34.04
C GLN A 430 -11.79 -19.45 33.32
N TYR A 431 -11.56 -20.30 32.33
CA TYR A 431 -12.63 -20.87 31.50
C TYR A 431 -13.59 -21.78 32.23
N ASP A 432 -13.23 -22.28 33.41
CA ASP A 432 -14.09 -22.96 34.33
C ASP A 432 -15.24 -22.09 34.91
N GLN A 433 -15.00 -20.77 34.93
CA GLN A 433 -15.99 -19.76 35.36
C GLN A 433 -16.79 -19.16 34.19
N VAL A 434 -16.33 -19.38 32.94
CA VAL A 434 -17.03 -18.97 31.74
C VAL A 434 -18.09 -20.01 31.36
N GLN A 435 -19.30 -19.57 31.12
CA GLN A 435 -20.36 -20.41 30.55
C GLN A 435 -20.46 -20.07 29.05
N MET A 436 -20.14 -21.00 28.20
CA MET A 436 -20.29 -20.90 26.75
C MET A 436 -20.67 -22.28 26.24
N ALA A 437 -21.79 -22.37 25.59
CA ALA A 437 -22.28 -23.63 25.03
C ALA A 437 -23.19 -23.37 23.85
N GLY A 438 -23.29 -24.34 22.98
CA GLY A 438 -24.27 -24.35 21.90
C GLY A 438 -23.69 -24.77 20.56
N ASP A 439 -24.52 -24.56 19.57
CA ASP A 439 -24.25 -24.94 18.19
C ASP A 439 -24.60 -23.78 17.27
N PHE A 440 -23.78 -23.60 16.26
CA PHE A 440 -24.02 -22.66 15.18
C PHE A 440 -23.84 -23.36 13.84
N GLY A 441 -24.75 -23.11 12.91
CA GLY A 441 -24.73 -23.75 11.63
C GLY A 441 -25.26 -22.87 10.50
N MET A 442 -24.76 -23.09 9.30
CA MET A 442 -25.22 -22.48 8.06
C MET A 442 -25.52 -23.57 7.04
N GLN A 443 -26.58 -23.40 6.26
CA GLN A 443 -26.98 -24.35 5.21
C GLN A 443 -27.44 -23.59 3.97
N GLY A 444 -26.76 -23.80 2.85
CA GLY A 444 -27.08 -23.20 1.57
C GLY A 444 -27.07 -21.67 1.60
N VAL A 445 -26.22 -21.08 2.45
CA VAL A 445 -26.07 -19.62 2.53
C VAL A 445 -25.40 -19.11 1.27
N SER A 446 -26.05 -18.16 0.59
CA SER A 446 -25.54 -17.49 -0.61
C SER A 446 -25.56 -16.00 -0.36
N TYR A 447 -24.43 -15.36 -0.62
CA TYR A 447 -24.22 -13.92 -0.51
C TYR A 447 -23.52 -13.39 -1.76
N LYS A 448 -24.09 -12.38 -2.41
CA LYS A 448 -23.49 -11.69 -3.53
C LYS A 448 -23.71 -10.20 -3.40
N ALA A 449 -22.62 -9.45 -3.31
CA ALA A 449 -22.61 -7.99 -3.41
C ALA A 449 -22.11 -7.54 -4.79
N THR A 450 -22.19 -6.22 -5.05
CA THR A 450 -21.85 -5.65 -6.36
C THR A 450 -20.37 -5.79 -6.68
N ASP A 451 -19.50 -5.61 -5.69
CA ASP A 451 -18.06 -5.44 -5.87
C ASP A 451 -17.23 -6.61 -5.34
N MET A 452 -17.85 -7.77 -5.11
CA MET A 452 -17.13 -8.95 -4.63
C MET A 452 -17.67 -10.24 -5.24
N PRO A 453 -16.83 -11.28 -5.34
CA PRO A 453 -17.27 -12.61 -5.80
C PRO A 453 -18.38 -13.18 -4.92
N ALA A 454 -19.28 -13.95 -5.53
CA ALA A 454 -20.37 -14.59 -4.79
C ALA A 454 -19.81 -15.60 -3.76
N VAL A 455 -20.27 -15.52 -2.53
CA VAL A 455 -19.95 -16.47 -1.46
C VAL A 455 -21.12 -17.41 -1.26
N LYS A 456 -20.90 -18.72 -1.36
CA LYS A 456 -21.91 -19.73 -1.12
C LYS A 456 -21.43 -20.76 -0.13
N ILE A 457 -21.99 -20.76 1.08
CA ILE A 457 -21.72 -21.75 2.12
C ILE A 457 -22.76 -22.86 2.00
N ASN A 458 -22.34 -24.01 1.47
CA ASN A 458 -23.22 -25.18 1.35
C ASN A 458 -23.60 -25.72 2.72
N ASN A 459 -22.61 -25.86 3.60
CA ASN A 459 -22.81 -26.30 4.97
C ASN A 459 -21.70 -25.79 5.89
N LEU A 460 -22.08 -25.31 7.05
CA LEU A 460 -21.20 -25.08 8.19
C LEU A 460 -21.87 -25.67 9.41
N SER A 461 -21.16 -26.47 10.18
CA SER A 461 -21.56 -26.95 11.48
C SER A 461 -20.47 -26.79 12.51
N THR A 462 -20.79 -26.14 13.60
CA THR A 462 -19.87 -25.90 14.71
C THR A 462 -20.52 -26.23 16.05
N SER A 463 -19.71 -26.62 17.01
CA SER A 463 -20.09 -26.70 18.42
C SER A 463 -19.14 -25.86 19.27
N LEU A 464 -19.71 -25.22 20.28
CA LEU A 464 -19.05 -24.23 21.11
C LEU A 464 -18.90 -24.69 22.54
N THR A 465 -17.73 -24.52 23.10
CA THR A 465 -17.40 -24.63 24.52
C THR A 465 -16.57 -23.43 24.96
N PRO A 466 -16.38 -23.18 26.27
CA PRO A 466 -15.56 -22.05 26.71
C PRO A 466 -14.11 -22.07 26.18
N GLN A 467 -13.55 -23.25 25.96
CA GLN A 467 -12.17 -23.44 25.52
C GLN A 467 -12.04 -23.50 24.01
N ARG A 468 -13.07 -24.00 23.30
CA ARG A 468 -12.94 -24.44 21.91
C ARG A 468 -14.24 -24.31 21.12
N VAL A 469 -14.09 -23.81 19.89
CA VAL A 469 -15.07 -23.98 18.84
C VAL A 469 -14.59 -25.08 17.90
N ASN A 470 -15.35 -26.16 17.79
CA ASN A 470 -15.07 -27.21 16.83
C ASN A 470 -15.80 -26.91 15.53
N ILE A 471 -15.06 -26.78 14.45
CA ILE A 471 -15.57 -26.73 13.08
C ILE A 471 -15.65 -28.18 12.59
N GLN A 472 -16.83 -28.77 12.72
CA GLN A 472 -17.04 -30.16 12.34
C GLN A 472 -17.05 -30.31 10.81
N HIS A 473 -17.65 -29.34 10.15
CA HIS A 473 -17.78 -29.32 8.71
C HIS A 473 -17.94 -27.88 8.21
N PHE A 474 -17.17 -27.53 7.19
CA PHE A 474 -17.31 -26.32 6.41
C PHE A 474 -17.14 -26.69 4.94
N ASP A 475 -18.14 -26.35 4.13
CA ASP A 475 -18.14 -26.53 2.67
C ASP A 475 -18.70 -25.26 2.05
N ALA A 476 -17.91 -24.61 1.21
CA ALA A 476 -18.26 -23.35 0.59
C ALA A 476 -17.76 -23.24 -0.85
N LYS A 477 -18.38 -22.33 -1.60
CA LYS A 477 -17.87 -21.77 -2.84
C LYS A 477 -17.65 -20.28 -2.70
N LEU A 478 -16.47 -19.82 -3.10
CA LEU A 478 -16.04 -18.44 -3.04
C LEU A 478 -15.76 -17.97 -4.48
N GLY A 479 -16.75 -17.36 -5.12
CA GLY A 479 -16.69 -17.14 -6.57
C GLY A 479 -16.66 -18.47 -7.32
N LYS A 480 -15.60 -18.71 -8.09
CA LYS A 480 -15.32 -19.98 -8.78
C LYS A 480 -14.66 -21.02 -7.89
N SER A 481 -14.07 -20.57 -6.78
CA SER A 481 -13.29 -21.40 -5.88
C SER A 481 -14.17 -22.27 -4.99
N ASP A 482 -13.80 -23.53 -4.77
CA ASP A 482 -14.38 -24.38 -3.73
C ASP A 482 -13.50 -24.40 -2.49
N MET A 483 -14.13 -24.54 -1.32
CA MET A 483 -13.42 -24.58 -0.05
C MET A 483 -14.08 -25.55 0.91
N ARG A 484 -13.32 -26.48 1.45
CA ARG A 484 -13.71 -27.33 2.57
C ARG A 484 -12.75 -27.16 3.72
N ALA A 485 -13.28 -27.08 4.91
CA ALA A 485 -12.45 -26.98 6.09
C ALA A 485 -13.07 -27.72 7.27
N SER A 486 -12.21 -28.14 8.18
CA SER A 486 -12.55 -28.68 9.49
C SER A 486 -11.44 -28.36 10.48
N GLY A 487 -11.73 -28.46 11.77
CA GLY A 487 -10.72 -28.21 12.78
C GLY A 487 -11.27 -27.57 14.04
N SER A 488 -10.43 -26.82 14.70
CA SER A 488 -10.84 -26.12 15.93
C SER A 488 -10.25 -24.71 16.01
N ILE A 489 -11.01 -23.84 16.64
CA ILE A 489 -10.54 -22.54 17.12
C ILE A 489 -10.51 -22.61 18.63
N ASP A 490 -9.36 -22.48 19.22
CA ASP A 490 -9.16 -22.48 20.65
C ASP A 490 -9.08 -21.03 21.14
N ASN A 491 -9.63 -20.80 22.33
CA ASN A 491 -9.61 -19.48 22.95
C ASN A 491 -10.29 -18.39 22.07
N LEU A 492 -11.45 -18.71 21.48
CA LEU A 492 -12.21 -17.76 20.64
C LEU A 492 -12.45 -16.43 21.37
N LEU A 493 -12.71 -16.47 22.67
CA LEU A 493 -12.96 -15.29 23.47
C LEU A 493 -11.75 -14.34 23.60
N ALA A 494 -10.55 -14.80 23.22
CA ALA A 494 -9.38 -13.93 23.09
C ALA A 494 -9.57 -12.81 22.05
N TYR A 495 -10.51 -12.95 21.13
CA TYR A 495 -10.90 -11.89 20.21
C TYR A 495 -11.26 -10.58 20.95
N PHE A 496 -11.95 -10.68 22.06
CA PHE A 496 -12.33 -9.53 22.88
C PHE A 496 -11.25 -9.10 23.88
N SER A 497 -10.23 -9.91 24.11
CA SER A 497 -9.10 -9.59 25.00
C SER A 497 -8.09 -8.68 24.31
N THR A 498 -7.42 -7.83 25.08
CA THR A 498 -6.32 -6.98 24.58
C THR A 498 -4.96 -7.67 24.61
N THR A 499 -4.83 -8.81 25.28
CA THR A 499 -3.55 -9.49 25.55
C THR A 499 -3.49 -10.94 25.12
N LYS A 500 -4.63 -11.60 24.92
CA LYS A 500 -4.69 -13.04 24.64
C LYS A 500 -4.69 -13.32 23.15
N THR A 501 -4.09 -14.46 22.80
CA THR A 501 -4.01 -14.95 21.42
C THR A 501 -5.08 -16.02 21.19
N MET A 502 -5.80 -15.91 20.10
CA MET A 502 -6.69 -16.94 19.59
C MET A 502 -5.83 -17.95 18.81
N THR A 503 -5.96 -19.23 19.13
CA THR A 503 -5.19 -20.29 18.49
C THR A 503 -6.12 -21.29 17.84
N GLY A 504 -5.58 -22.22 17.06
CA GLY A 504 -6.38 -23.30 16.48
C GLY A 504 -5.61 -24.15 15.50
N ALA A 505 -6.30 -25.17 15.04
CA ALA A 505 -5.80 -26.06 14.00
C ALA A 505 -6.89 -26.25 12.94
N LEU A 506 -6.56 -25.94 11.69
CA LEU A 506 -7.47 -25.98 10.56
C LEU A 506 -6.92 -26.90 9.48
N ASN A 507 -7.77 -27.83 9.04
CA ASN A 507 -7.54 -28.61 7.84
C ASN A 507 -8.34 -27.97 6.71
N PHE A 508 -7.67 -27.62 5.63
CA PHE A 508 -8.23 -26.91 4.49
C PHE A 508 -8.06 -27.75 3.22
N ASN A 509 -9.10 -27.84 2.41
CA ASN A 509 -9.05 -28.53 1.13
C ASN A 509 -9.86 -27.77 0.08
N SER A 510 -9.27 -27.58 -1.10
CA SER A 510 -9.92 -27.00 -2.26
C SER A 510 -9.53 -27.82 -3.51
N ALA A 511 -10.47 -28.14 -4.34
CA ALA A 511 -10.15 -28.71 -5.64
C ALA A 511 -9.69 -27.64 -6.63
N TYR A 512 -10.29 -26.44 -6.54
CA TYR A 512 -9.95 -25.30 -7.41
C TYR A 512 -10.09 -23.99 -6.62
N PHE A 513 -9.04 -23.17 -6.63
CA PHE A 513 -9.02 -21.84 -6.01
C PHE A 513 -8.49 -20.79 -6.99
N ASP A 514 -9.29 -19.76 -7.27
CA ASP A 514 -8.92 -18.62 -8.13
C ASP A 514 -8.63 -17.40 -7.24
N ALA A 515 -7.36 -17.15 -6.97
CA ALA A 515 -6.95 -16.04 -6.13
C ALA A 515 -7.20 -14.67 -6.80
N ASN A 516 -7.24 -14.62 -8.14
CA ASN A 516 -7.44 -13.37 -8.89
C ASN A 516 -8.80 -12.73 -8.62
N GLU A 517 -9.80 -13.54 -8.25
CA GLU A 517 -11.13 -13.02 -7.92
C GLU A 517 -11.14 -12.17 -6.63
N TRP A 518 -10.07 -12.24 -5.82
CA TRP A 518 -9.94 -11.57 -4.52
C TRP A 518 -8.86 -10.49 -4.50
N MET A 519 -8.15 -10.31 -5.63
CA MET A 519 -7.17 -9.25 -5.80
C MET A 519 -7.90 -8.00 -6.30
N THR A 520 -7.82 -6.91 -5.56
CA THR A 520 -8.36 -5.62 -6.01
C THR A 520 -7.49 -5.07 -7.13
N GLU A 521 -8.08 -4.87 -8.33
CA GLU A 521 -7.46 -4.02 -9.33
C GLU A 521 -7.48 -2.58 -8.79
N GLU A 522 -6.30 -1.95 -8.62
CA GLU A 522 -6.25 -0.50 -8.43
C GLU A 522 -6.86 0.17 -9.68
N PRO A 523 -7.82 1.09 -9.54
CA PRO A 523 -8.28 1.85 -10.68
C PRO A 523 -7.13 2.75 -11.18
N ALA A 524 -6.60 2.41 -12.33
CA ALA A 524 -5.75 3.32 -13.10
C ALA A 524 -6.63 4.49 -13.54
N ASP A 525 -6.40 5.67 -12.98
CA ASP A 525 -6.90 7.01 -13.26
C ASP A 525 -7.67 7.65 -12.09
N ALA A 526 -6.92 8.19 -11.14
CA ALA A 526 -7.39 9.25 -10.26
C ALA A 526 -6.47 10.46 -10.39
N SER A 527 -6.43 11.06 -11.58
CA SER A 527 -5.87 12.40 -11.79
C SER A 527 -7.00 13.37 -12.15
N ALA A 528 -7.86 13.69 -11.18
CA ALA A 528 -8.71 14.86 -11.25
C ALA A 528 -9.03 15.34 -9.82
N GLY A 529 -8.38 16.45 -9.42
CA GLY A 529 -8.82 17.31 -8.33
C GLY A 529 -8.69 16.71 -6.93
N LYS A 530 -7.49 16.43 -6.49
CA LYS A 530 -7.25 16.07 -5.08
C LYS A 530 -7.47 17.31 -4.21
N VAL A 531 -8.57 17.33 -3.47
CA VAL A 531 -8.60 17.95 -2.14
C VAL A 531 -7.44 17.32 -1.35
N PRO A 532 -6.62 18.09 -0.60
CA PRO A 532 -5.52 17.51 0.15
C PRO A 532 -6.05 16.38 1.01
N THR A 533 -5.62 15.15 0.73
CA THR A 533 -5.96 13.98 1.53
C THR A 533 -5.03 13.94 2.74
N ASP A 534 -5.26 14.86 3.68
CA ASP A 534 -4.84 14.72 5.07
C ASP A 534 -6.00 14.11 5.86
N VAL A 535 -6.55 13.03 5.31
CA VAL A 535 -7.34 12.11 6.13
C VAL A 535 -6.30 11.24 6.81
N PRO A 536 -6.13 11.29 8.15
CA PRO A 536 -5.59 10.13 8.83
C PRO A 536 -6.49 8.99 8.37
N PRO A 537 -5.94 7.83 7.94
CA PRO A 537 -6.79 6.70 7.61
C PRO A 537 -7.78 6.60 8.77
N ALA A 538 -9.06 6.60 8.43
CA ALA A 538 -10.15 6.39 9.40
C ALA A 538 -9.65 5.27 10.27
N ALA A 539 -9.56 5.47 11.60
CA ALA A 539 -8.80 4.59 12.49
C ALA A 539 -9.17 3.18 12.10
N ALA A 540 -8.30 2.57 11.29
CA ALA A 540 -8.61 1.33 10.60
C ALA A 540 -9.01 0.43 11.74
N GLU A 541 -10.22 -0.08 11.75
CA GLU A 541 -10.73 -0.93 12.83
C GLU A 541 -9.58 -1.87 13.10
N LYS A 542 -9.03 -1.85 14.33
CA LYS A 542 -7.80 -2.59 14.64
C LYS A 542 -8.08 -4.02 14.28
N VAL A 543 -7.66 -4.41 13.07
CA VAL A 543 -7.83 -5.77 12.60
C VAL A 543 -7.23 -6.65 13.68
N PHE A 544 -8.01 -7.62 14.13
CA PHE A 544 -7.58 -8.52 15.20
C PHE A 544 -6.25 -9.17 14.82
N ASP A 545 -5.20 -8.81 15.54
CA ASP A 545 -3.80 -9.13 15.24
C ASP A 545 -3.19 -10.17 16.19
N ARG A 546 -4.00 -10.83 17.01
CA ARG A 546 -3.58 -11.82 18.03
C ARG A 546 -4.15 -13.19 17.75
N TRP A 547 -3.69 -13.80 16.67
CA TRP A 547 -4.04 -15.17 16.32
C TRP A 547 -2.82 -15.97 15.86
N ASP A 548 -2.85 -17.29 16.11
CA ASP A 548 -1.85 -18.27 15.69
C ASP A 548 -2.57 -19.57 15.33
N PHE A 549 -2.62 -19.86 14.04
CA PHE A 549 -3.30 -21.04 13.52
C PHE A 549 -2.32 -22.01 12.89
N ILE A 550 -2.41 -23.27 13.27
CA ILE A 550 -1.81 -24.38 12.52
C ILE A 550 -2.75 -24.67 11.35
N VAL A 551 -2.25 -24.57 10.13
CA VAL A 551 -3.02 -24.90 8.93
C VAL A 551 -2.34 -26.05 8.22
N ASP A 552 -3.13 -27.07 7.88
CA ASP A 552 -2.76 -28.16 6.99
C ASP A 552 -3.70 -28.09 5.79
N GLY A 553 -3.15 -27.64 4.64
CA GLY A 553 -3.93 -27.24 3.48
C GLY A 553 -3.54 -27.99 2.21
N HIS A 554 -4.56 -28.32 1.42
CA HIS A 554 -4.38 -28.84 0.07
C HIS A 554 -5.26 -28.09 -0.91
N ILE A 555 -4.66 -27.63 -2.04
CA ILE A 555 -5.35 -27.04 -3.17
C ILE A 555 -4.97 -27.82 -4.43
N GLY A 556 -5.94 -28.46 -5.04
CA GLY A 556 -5.71 -29.26 -6.24
C GLY A 556 -5.25 -28.40 -7.42
N ARG A 557 -5.87 -27.23 -7.59
CA ARG A 557 -5.51 -26.24 -8.62
C ARG A 557 -5.70 -24.82 -8.09
N LEU A 558 -4.63 -24.04 -8.09
CA LEU A 558 -4.61 -22.63 -7.69
C LEU A 558 -4.30 -21.74 -8.88
N LYS A 559 -5.18 -20.82 -9.19
CA LYS A 559 -4.92 -19.77 -10.18
C LYS A 559 -4.50 -18.49 -9.46
N TYR A 560 -3.31 -17.99 -9.78
CA TYR A 560 -2.76 -16.77 -9.21
C TYR A 560 -2.07 -15.95 -10.29
N ASP A 561 -2.57 -14.75 -10.56
CA ASP A 561 -2.17 -13.94 -11.71
C ASP A 561 -2.31 -14.75 -13.02
N THR A 562 -1.28 -14.85 -13.80
CA THR A 562 -1.21 -15.67 -15.02
C THR A 562 -0.84 -17.13 -14.73
N TYR A 563 -0.39 -17.46 -13.52
CA TYR A 563 0.10 -18.77 -13.15
C TYR A 563 -1.03 -19.74 -12.78
N ASP A 564 -0.88 -20.98 -13.22
CA ASP A 564 -1.77 -22.10 -12.94
C ASP A 564 -0.98 -23.16 -12.15
N LEU A 565 -1.13 -23.11 -10.83
CA LEU A 565 -0.45 -24.00 -9.90
C LEU A 565 -1.33 -25.21 -9.61
N SER A 566 -0.73 -26.37 -9.49
CA SER A 566 -1.44 -27.60 -9.15
C SER A 566 -0.80 -28.33 -7.96
N ASP A 567 -1.59 -29.18 -7.32
CA ASP A 567 -1.17 -30.02 -6.18
C ASP A 567 -0.50 -29.23 -5.05
N LEU A 568 -1.00 -28.00 -4.77
CA LEU A 568 -0.47 -27.20 -3.67
C LEU A 568 -0.82 -27.85 -2.32
N ASN A 569 0.21 -28.26 -1.61
CA ASN A 569 0.13 -28.74 -0.25
C ASN A 569 0.90 -27.79 0.65
N MET A 570 0.37 -27.48 1.81
CA MET A 570 1.01 -26.54 2.73
C MET A 570 0.67 -26.88 4.17
N LYS A 571 1.67 -26.92 5.02
CA LYS A 571 1.51 -27.07 6.46
C LYS A 571 2.39 -26.07 7.18
N GLY A 572 1.81 -25.40 8.18
CA GLY A 572 2.58 -24.41 8.94
C GLY A 572 1.77 -23.65 9.97
N HIS A 573 2.41 -22.69 10.60
CA HIS A 573 1.84 -21.75 11.54
C HIS A 573 1.61 -20.39 10.87
N PHE A 574 0.42 -19.92 10.97
CA PHE A 574 -0.03 -18.66 10.38
C PHE A 574 -0.39 -17.70 11.49
N MET A 575 0.26 -16.54 11.47
CA MET A 575 0.09 -15.43 12.40
C MET A 575 -0.09 -14.13 11.63
N PRO A 576 -0.58 -13.04 12.22
CA PRO A 576 -0.78 -11.76 11.52
C PRO A 576 0.45 -11.24 10.78
N ASN A 577 1.62 -11.30 11.44
CA ASN A 577 2.85 -10.74 10.89
C ASN A 577 3.87 -11.79 10.45
N LYS A 578 3.53 -13.07 10.56
CA LYS A 578 4.47 -14.16 10.30
C LYS A 578 3.75 -15.41 9.82
N MET A 579 4.23 -15.96 8.73
CA MET A 579 3.92 -17.31 8.29
C MET A 579 5.16 -18.20 8.48
N SER A 580 5.05 -19.26 9.23
CA SER A 580 6.09 -20.28 9.38
C SER A 580 5.60 -21.54 8.68
N VAL A 581 6.11 -21.79 7.48
CA VAL A 581 5.71 -22.93 6.67
C VAL A 581 6.69 -24.09 6.96
N ASP A 582 6.19 -25.15 7.57
CA ASP A 582 6.98 -26.34 7.90
C ASP A 582 7.30 -27.14 6.65
N ASN A 583 6.32 -27.26 5.75
CA ASN A 583 6.50 -27.77 4.41
C ASN A 583 5.45 -27.22 3.46
N PHE A 584 5.84 -27.07 2.23
CA PHE A 584 4.92 -26.89 1.12
C PHE A 584 5.40 -27.67 -0.09
N GLY A 585 4.50 -27.98 -1.00
CA GLY A 585 4.77 -28.56 -2.30
C GLY A 585 3.72 -28.12 -3.31
N LEU A 586 4.13 -27.86 -4.52
CA LEU A 586 3.25 -27.47 -5.62
C LEU A 586 3.86 -27.86 -6.97
N LYS A 587 3.04 -27.83 -8.00
CA LYS A 587 3.47 -27.97 -9.40
C LYS A 587 3.06 -26.75 -10.21
N LEU A 588 3.91 -26.32 -11.12
CA LEU A 588 3.65 -25.33 -12.15
C LEU A 588 3.97 -25.93 -13.51
N GLY A 589 2.94 -26.32 -14.27
CA GLY A 589 3.13 -27.09 -15.48
C GLY A 589 3.85 -28.41 -15.20
N GLU A 590 5.02 -28.63 -15.80
CA GLU A 590 5.87 -29.79 -15.56
C GLU A 590 6.80 -29.61 -14.36
N SER A 591 6.98 -28.37 -13.89
CA SER A 591 7.84 -28.03 -12.75
C SER A 591 7.22 -28.45 -11.42
N ASP A 592 8.02 -29.06 -10.55
CA ASP A 592 7.69 -29.25 -9.15
C ASP A 592 8.49 -28.28 -8.27
N LEU A 593 7.84 -27.82 -7.22
CA LEU A 593 8.50 -26.97 -6.22
C LEU A 593 8.05 -27.38 -4.83
N SER A 594 8.99 -27.54 -3.93
CA SER A 594 8.72 -27.86 -2.52
C SER A 594 9.70 -27.13 -1.61
N GLY A 595 9.35 -27.04 -0.34
CA GLY A 595 10.23 -26.36 0.59
C GLY A 595 9.64 -26.12 1.96
N ASN A 596 10.32 -25.24 2.68
CA ASN A 596 9.93 -24.72 4.00
C ASN A 596 10.51 -23.32 4.19
N GLY A 597 10.00 -22.59 5.17
CA GLY A 597 10.56 -21.27 5.45
C GLY A 597 9.69 -20.40 6.34
N GLN A 598 10.13 -19.19 6.47
CA GLN A 598 9.38 -18.15 7.20
C GLN A 598 9.21 -16.93 6.33
N ILE A 599 8.00 -16.41 6.33
CA ILE A 599 7.62 -15.19 5.61
C ILE A 599 7.04 -14.22 6.63
N LEU A 600 7.56 -13.04 6.67
CA LEU A 600 7.10 -11.95 7.53
C LEU A 600 6.32 -10.95 6.70
N ASN A 601 5.29 -10.38 7.29
CA ASN A 601 4.50 -9.31 6.70
C ASN A 601 3.77 -9.70 5.39
N ALA A 602 3.47 -10.99 5.21
CA ALA A 602 2.87 -11.49 3.96
C ALA A 602 1.48 -10.88 3.70
N TRP A 603 0.65 -10.72 4.75
CA TRP A 603 -0.69 -10.16 4.61
C TRP A 603 -0.66 -8.69 4.18
N ASN A 604 0.18 -7.88 4.81
CA ASN A 604 0.33 -6.48 4.46
C ASN A 604 0.98 -6.29 3.07
N TYR A 605 1.78 -7.25 2.63
CA TYR A 605 2.27 -7.27 1.24
C TYR A 605 1.13 -7.50 0.25
N LEU A 606 0.26 -8.47 0.53
CA LEU A 606 -0.84 -8.84 -0.36
C LEU A 606 -1.97 -7.80 -0.41
N PHE A 607 -2.24 -7.11 0.70
CA PHE A 607 -3.39 -6.21 0.83
C PHE A 607 -3.03 -4.73 0.92
N ASP A 608 -1.83 -4.39 1.40
CA ASP A 608 -1.40 -3.01 1.66
C ASP A 608 -0.12 -2.63 0.91
N ASN A 609 0.35 -3.48 -0.01
CA ASN A 609 1.58 -3.27 -0.79
C ASN A 609 2.83 -2.95 0.05
N GLN A 610 2.90 -3.45 1.30
CA GLN A 610 4.06 -3.30 2.18
C GLN A 610 5.16 -4.29 1.83
N THR A 611 6.35 -4.10 2.40
CA THR A 611 7.48 -4.99 2.14
C THR A 611 7.29 -6.36 2.80
N VAL A 612 7.30 -7.42 1.98
CA VAL A 612 7.41 -8.80 2.44
C VAL A 612 8.88 -9.16 2.68
N SER A 613 9.15 -9.88 3.77
CA SER A 613 10.51 -10.35 4.07
C SER A 613 10.51 -11.80 4.54
N GLY A 614 11.65 -12.47 4.42
CA GLY A 614 11.75 -13.85 4.92
C GLY A 614 12.88 -14.67 4.32
N ALA A 615 12.87 -15.94 4.69
CA ALA A 615 13.80 -16.93 4.15
C ALA A 615 13.07 -18.23 3.84
N VAL A 616 13.25 -18.74 2.63
CA VAL A 616 12.62 -19.96 2.14
C VAL A 616 13.67 -20.90 1.57
N ASN A 617 13.60 -22.15 1.96
CA ASN A 617 14.38 -23.23 1.36
C ASN A 617 13.54 -23.91 0.30
N LEU A 618 14.02 -23.91 -0.92
CA LEU A 618 13.34 -24.44 -2.10
C LEU A 618 14.02 -25.70 -2.59
N ARG A 619 13.22 -26.69 -2.98
CA ARG A 619 13.67 -27.92 -3.59
C ARG A 619 12.80 -28.22 -4.81
N SER A 620 13.42 -28.75 -5.86
CA SER A 620 12.74 -29.18 -7.05
C SER A 620 13.47 -30.37 -7.66
N ASN A 621 12.75 -31.33 -8.19
CA ASN A 621 13.32 -32.38 -9.04
C ASN A 621 13.49 -31.90 -10.48
N TYR A 622 12.53 -31.11 -10.97
CA TYR A 622 12.53 -30.51 -12.29
C TYR A 622 11.91 -29.12 -12.25
N PHE A 623 12.64 -28.10 -12.70
CA PHE A 623 12.20 -26.72 -12.71
C PHE A 623 12.48 -26.06 -14.05
N ASP A 624 11.43 -25.68 -14.79
CA ASP A 624 11.55 -25.01 -16.09
C ASP A 624 11.38 -23.50 -15.93
N LEU A 625 12.51 -22.77 -15.97
CA LEU A 625 12.52 -21.31 -15.91
C LEU A 625 11.87 -20.65 -17.13
N ASN A 626 11.74 -21.35 -18.25
CA ASN A 626 11.12 -20.80 -19.46
C ASN A 626 9.63 -20.48 -19.25
N GLN A 627 8.97 -21.13 -18.28
CA GLN A 627 7.58 -20.87 -17.94
C GLN A 627 7.34 -19.45 -17.38
N PHE A 628 8.40 -18.78 -16.92
CA PHE A 628 8.36 -17.40 -16.42
C PHE A 628 8.79 -16.38 -17.47
N MET A 629 9.23 -16.86 -18.64
CA MET A 629 9.61 -16.02 -19.77
C MET A 629 8.39 -15.98 -20.71
N THR A 630 7.65 -14.86 -20.74
CA THR A 630 6.41 -14.72 -21.48
C THR A 630 6.63 -14.94 -22.98
N ASP A 631 6.10 -16.06 -23.50
CA ASP A 631 5.77 -16.19 -24.92
C ASP A 631 4.32 -15.74 -25.11
N GLU A 632 4.08 -14.55 -25.60
CA GLU A 632 2.79 -14.12 -26.15
C GLU A 632 2.47 -14.85 -27.48
N THR A 633 2.29 -16.15 -27.45
CA THR A 633 1.83 -16.92 -28.65
C THR A 633 0.62 -17.80 -28.36
N THR A 634 -0.24 -17.46 -27.37
CA THR A 634 -1.55 -18.12 -27.25
C THR A 634 -2.71 -17.12 -27.22
N ALA A 635 -2.74 -16.19 -28.19
CA ALA A 635 -3.98 -15.52 -28.56
C ALA A 635 -4.60 -16.34 -29.71
N ALA A 636 -5.86 -16.74 -29.53
CA ALA A 636 -6.67 -17.45 -30.53
C ALA A 636 -6.66 -16.73 -31.90
N PRO A 637 -6.80 -17.44 -33.01
CA PRO A 637 -6.64 -16.83 -34.32
C PRO A 637 -7.81 -15.90 -34.64
N ALA A 638 -7.58 -14.60 -34.55
CA ALA A 638 -8.40 -13.60 -35.20
C ALA A 638 -7.82 -13.30 -36.59
N ALA A 639 -8.69 -13.38 -37.60
CA ALA A 639 -8.35 -13.28 -38.98
C ALA A 639 -7.64 -11.99 -39.39
N SER A 640 -6.59 -12.16 -40.20
CA SER A 640 -6.00 -11.23 -41.19
C SER A 640 -5.78 -9.75 -40.76
N ALA A 641 -4.57 -9.44 -40.31
CA ALA A 641 -3.94 -8.16 -40.52
C ALA A 641 -2.41 -8.37 -40.69
N ALA A 642 -1.76 -7.48 -41.44
CA ALA A 642 -0.36 -7.55 -41.90
C ALA A 642 0.66 -7.91 -40.83
N PRO A 643 1.88 -8.44 -41.21
CA PRO A 643 2.86 -8.90 -40.23
C PRO A 643 3.37 -7.73 -39.36
N ALA A 644 2.95 -7.69 -38.12
CA ALA A 644 3.53 -6.88 -37.09
C ALA A 644 4.90 -7.47 -36.73
N ALA A 645 5.87 -6.56 -36.42
CA ALA A 645 7.19 -6.95 -35.93
C ALA A 645 7.02 -7.83 -34.66
N PRO A 646 7.94 -8.79 -34.42
CA PRO A 646 7.84 -9.66 -33.25
C PRO A 646 7.81 -8.82 -31.97
N ALA A 647 6.82 -9.08 -31.13
CA ALA A 647 6.70 -8.44 -29.83
C ALA A 647 7.96 -8.76 -29.01
N ALA A 648 8.61 -7.72 -28.50
CA ALA A 648 9.81 -7.86 -27.68
C ALA A 648 9.44 -8.50 -26.34
N ALA A 649 10.16 -9.51 -25.91
CA ALA A 649 10.04 -10.09 -24.58
C ALA A 649 10.18 -8.98 -23.52
N GLU A 650 9.29 -8.97 -22.50
CA GLU A 650 9.37 -7.95 -21.46
C GLU A 650 10.43 -8.31 -20.41
N VAL A 651 11.10 -7.27 -19.93
CA VAL A 651 12.03 -7.35 -18.80
C VAL A 651 11.28 -7.88 -17.58
N ILE A 652 11.83 -8.87 -16.87
CA ILE A 652 11.27 -9.38 -15.61
C ILE A 652 11.63 -8.39 -14.49
N PRO A 653 10.71 -7.55 -14.01
CA PRO A 653 11.01 -6.61 -12.94
C PRO A 653 11.16 -7.35 -11.60
N VAL A 654 12.17 -7.01 -10.84
CA VAL A 654 12.31 -7.47 -9.45
C VAL A 654 11.56 -6.50 -8.54
N PRO A 655 10.58 -6.95 -7.75
CA PRO A 655 9.80 -6.07 -6.89
C PRO A 655 10.65 -5.28 -5.87
N GLU A 656 10.33 -4.00 -5.68
CA GLU A 656 11.03 -3.14 -4.72
C GLU A 656 10.67 -3.51 -3.27
N ASN A 657 9.42 -3.90 -3.05
CA ASN A 657 8.86 -4.22 -1.74
C ASN A 657 9.06 -5.69 -1.33
N MET A 658 10.19 -6.29 -1.73
CA MET A 658 10.56 -7.65 -1.38
C MET A 658 11.96 -7.69 -0.76
N ASP A 659 12.11 -8.39 0.38
CA ASP A 659 13.38 -8.68 1.06
C ASP A 659 13.42 -10.17 1.41
N MET A 660 13.68 -11.02 0.39
CA MET A 660 13.58 -12.47 0.51
C MET A 660 14.91 -13.15 0.27
N THR A 661 15.23 -14.13 1.10
CA THR A 661 16.36 -15.05 0.90
C THR A 661 15.81 -16.41 0.49
N LEU A 662 16.17 -16.86 -0.70
CA LEU A 662 15.77 -18.13 -1.27
C LEU A 662 16.98 -19.05 -1.36
N ASN A 663 17.00 -20.15 -0.62
CA ASN A 663 18.01 -21.18 -0.75
C ASN A 663 17.46 -22.26 -1.68
N ALA A 664 18.05 -22.42 -2.84
CA ALA A 664 17.59 -23.33 -3.89
C ALA A 664 18.46 -24.59 -3.95
N ASN A 665 17.82 -25.74 -3.98
CA ASN A 665 18.46 -27.03 -4.24
C ASN A 665 17.61 -27.78 -5.26
N PHE A 666 17.97 -27.65 -6.54
CA PHE A 666 17.20 -28.16 -7.67
C PHE A 666 17.99 -29.26 -8.41
N ALA A 667 17.38 -30.43 -8.56
CA ALA A 667 18.02 -31.53 -9.23
C ALA A 667 18.21 -31.24 -10.74
N GLN A 668 17.22 -30.62 -11.39
CA GLN A 668 17.30 -30.23 -12.79
C GLN A 668 16.59 -28.91 -13.02
N VAL A 669 17.28 -27.96 -13.67
CA VAL A 669 16.71 -26.67 -14.08
C VAL A 669 16.86 -26.52 -15.59
N LYS A 670 15.78 -26.18 -16.27
CA LYS A 670 15.79 -25.84 -17.68
C LYS A 670 15.74 -24.34 -17.85
N TYR A 671 16.67 -23.80 -18.62
CA TYR A 671 16.75 -22.38 -18.93
C TYR A 671 17.10 -22.18 -20.39
N THR A 672 16.23 -21.64 -21.17
CA THR A 672 16.32 -21.58 -22.64
C THR A 672 16.59 -22.98 -23.21
N ASN A 673 17.72 -23.19 -23.87
CA ASN A 673 18.17 -24.49 -24.40
C ASN A 673 19.14 -25.22 -23.43
N LEU A 674 19.44 -24.65 -22.27
CA LEU A 674 20.36 -25.21 -21.28
C LEU A 674 19.61 -26.10 -20.28
N THR A 675 20.29 -27.16 -19.86
CA THR A 675 19.89 -28.00 -18.74
C THR A 675 20.98 -27.93 -17.68
N LEU A 676 20.65 -27.37 -16.53
CA LEU A 676 21.50 -27.33 -15.35
C LEU A 676 21.07 -28.47 -14.43
N ASN A 677 21.99 -29.31 -14.04
CA ASN A 677 21.72 -30.38 -13.07
C ASN A 677 22.37 -30.06 -11.74
N ASN A 678 21.79 -30.56 -10.65
CA ASN A 678 22.31 -30.39 -9.30
C ASN A 678 22.57 -28.91 -8.93
N LEU A 679 21.63 -28.03 -9.30
CA LEU A 679 21.73 -26.62 -8.96
C LEU A 679 21.56 -26.44 -7.45
N ASP A 680 22.56 -25.83 -6.82
CA ASP A 680 22.55 -25.44 -5.43
C ASP A 680 23.01 -23.99 -5.30
N GLY A 681 22.34 -23.19 -4.49
CA GLY A 681 22.71 -21.79 -4.31
C GLY A 681 21.69 -20.97 -3.55
N GLN A 682 22.01 -19.71 -3.36
CA GLN A 682 21.16 -18.75 -2.68
C GLN A 682 20.84 -17.56 -3.60
N VAL A 683 19.57 -17.17 -3.62
CA VAL A 683 19.10 -15.95 -4.28
C VAL A 683 18.56 -14.99 -3.23
N VAL A 684 19.08 -13.78 -3.18
CA VAL A 684 18.58 -12.71 -2.31
C VAL A 684 17.88 -11.68 -3.20
N VAL A 685 16.59 -11.52 -2.99
CA VAL A 685 15.74 -10.53 -3.69
C VAL A 685 15.55 -9.35 -2.76
N LYS A 686 16.04 -8.16 -3.16
CA LYS A 686 15.97 -6.96 -2.32
C LYS A 686 16.18 -5.70 -3.14
N ASN A 687 15.38 -4.65 -2.87
CA ASN A 687 15.56 -3.32 -3.48
C ASN A 687 15.63 -3.38 -5.02
N SER A 688 14.66 -4.02 -5.64
CA SER A 688 14.60 -4.22 -7.10
C SER A 688 15.81 -4.95 -7.71
N ALA A 689 16.52 -5.76 -6.91
CA ALA A 689 17.64 -6.55 -7.39
C ALA A 689 17.56 -8.01 -6.87
N ALA A 690 17.97 -8.95 -7.73
CA ALA A 690 18.18 -10.35 -7.38
C ALA A 690 19.68 -10.64 -7.36
N THR A 691 20.20 -11.06 -6.20
CA THR A 691 21.61 -11.38 -6.02
C THR A 691 21.78 -12.90 -5.90
N LEU A 692 22.61 -13.47 -6.73
CA LEU A 692 22.99 -14.88 -6.75
C LEU A 692 24.25 -15.07 -5.91
N ASN A 693 24.19 -15.94 -4.91
CA ASN A 693 25.30 -16.22 -4.02
C ASN A 693 25.64 -17.71 -4.07
N ASN A 694 26.89 -18.01 -4.39
CA ASN A 694 27.44 -19.36 -4.39
C ASN A 694 26.59 -20.38 -5.17
N CYS A 695 26.01 -19.97 -6.29
CA CYS A 695 25.23 -20.86 -7.14
C CYS A 695 26.15 -21.79 -7.90
N THR A 696 25.91 -23.09 -7.81
CA THR A 696 26.69 -24.13 -8.50
C THR A 696 25.74 -25.06 -9.26
N ALA A 697 26.17 -25.55 -10.40
CA ALA A 697 25.43 -26.53 -11.17
C ALA A 697 26.35 -27.34 -12.10
N ASP A 698 25.87 -28.51 -12.51
CA ASP A 698 26.48 -29.26 -13.61
C ASP A 698 25.86 -28.80 -14.93
N LEU A 699 26.71 -28.42 -15.89
CA LEU A 699 26.33 -27.85 -17.16
C LEU A 699 27.24 -28.32 -18.28
N LEU A 700 26.69 -28.74 -19.43
CA LEU A 700 27.44 -29.15 -20.64
C LEU A 700 28.54 -30.21 -20.35
N GLY A 701 28.24 -31.13 -19.42
CA GLY A 701 29.18 -32.19 -18.99
C GLY A 701 30.36 -31.66 -18.18
N GLY A 702 30.30 -30.45 -17.66
CA GLY A 702 31.23 -29.85 -16.70
C GLY A 702 30.46 -29.23 -15.56
N GLN A 703 31.11 -28.30 -14.84
CA GLN A 703 30.53 -27.61 -13.67
C GLN A 703 30.61 -26.09 -13.86
N VAL A 704 29.62 -25.40 -13.32
CA VAL A 704 29.58 -23.94 -13.24
C VAL A 704 29.36 -23.50 -11.81
N ALA A 705 30.10 -22.47 -11.39
CA ALA A 705 29.86 -21.73 -10.16
C ALA A 705 29.61 -20.25 -10.54
N LEU A 706 28.60 -19.65 -9.95
CA LEU A 706 28.09 -18.34 -10.32
C LEU A 706 27.80 -17.50 -9.08
N ASN A 707 28.32 -16.29 -9.05
CA ASN A 707 27.90 -15.20 -8.16
C ASN A 707 27.55 -14.00 -9.00
N GLY A 708 26.55 -13.21 -8.59
CA GLY A 708 26.23 -12.03 -9.38
C GLY A 708 24.95 -11.35 -8.94
N ALA A 709 24.56 -10.34 -9.68
CA ALA A 709 23.36 -9.60 -9.44
C ALA A 709 22.67 -9.20 -10.75
N TYR A 710 21.37 -9.23 -10.70
CA TYR A 710 20.45 -8.68 -11.69
C TYR A 710 19.69 -7.53 -11.03
N ASP A 711 19.81 -6.32 -11.55
CA ASP A 711 19.29 -5.08 -10.97
C ASP A 711 18.31 -4.43 -11.94
N THR A 712 17.07 -4.28 -11.48
CA THR A 712 15.96 -3.68 -12.24
C THR A 712 15.47 -2.34 -11.66
N LYS A 713 16.30 -1.64 -10.87
CA LYS A 713 15.99 -0.28 -10.41
C LYS A 713 15.65 0.65 -11.56
N ASN A 714 16.24 0.40 -12.72
CA ASN A 714 15.82 0.99 -13.98
C ASN A 714 15.29 -0.11 -14.91
N PRO A 715 13.98 -0.39 -14.91
CA PRO A 715 13.41 -1.48 -15.72
C PRO A 715 13.65 -1.33 -17.22
N ALA A 716 13.83 -0.11 -17.71
CA ALA A 716 14.13 0.13 -19.13
C ALA A 716 15.58 -0.26 -19.52
N LYS A 717 16.46 -0.40 -18.53
CA LYS A 717 17.90 -0.74 -18.72
C LYS A 717 18.37 -1.62 -17.56
N PRO A 718 17.86 -2.85 -17.43
CA PRO A 718 18.28 -3.75 -16.37
C PRO A 718 19.77 -4.05 -16.50
N ALA A 719 20.47 -3.92 -15.38
CA ALA A 719 21.90 -4.16 -15.32
C ALA A 719 22.19 -5.54 -14.72
N PHE A 720 23.27 -6.15 -15.13
CA PHE A 720 23.76 -7.37 -14.52
C PHE A 720 25.26 -7.31 -14.30
N ASN A 721 25.72 -8.01 -13.27
CA ASN A 721 27.11 -8.34 -13.06
C ASN A 721 27.20 -9.79 -12.58
N MET A 722 28.14 -10.53 -13.09
CA MET A 722 28.31 -11.95 -12.77
C MET A 722 29.79 -12.32 -12.73
N ASP A 723 30.17 -13.03 -11.67
CA ASP A 723 31.43 -13.73 -11.55
C ASP A 723 31.19 -15.21 -11.75
N MET A 724 31.80 -15.80 -12.77
CA MET A 724 31.52 -17.15 -13.22
C MET A 724 32.82 -17.96 -13.26
N ALA A 725 32.79 -19.15 -12.71
CA ALA A 725 33.83 -20.15 -12.91
C ALA A 725 33.20 -21.37 -13.59
N MET A 726 33.76 -21.77 -14.68
CA MET A 726 33.35 -22.99 -15.40
C MET A 726 34.52 -23.98 -15.41
N GLN A 727 34.23 -25.25 -15.17
CA GLN A 727 35.20 -26.30 -15.19
C GLN A 727 34.81 -27.40 -16.15
N ASN A 728 35.77 -27.86 -16.93
CA ASN A 728 35.59 -29.01 -17.81
C ASN A 728 34.43 -28.86 -18.83
N ILE A 729 34.30 -27.70 -19.44
CA ILE A 729 33.23 -27.42 -20.43
C ILE A 729 33.74 -27.74 -21.85
N GLY A 730 32.89 -28.37 -22.66
CA GLY A 730 33.22 -28.61 -24.10
C GLY A 730 33.18 -27.30 -24.89
N PHE A 731 34.21 -27.05 -25.73
CA PHE A 731 34.25 -25.87 -26.60
C PHE A 731 33.07 -25.81 -27.57
N ARG A 732 32.75 -26.94 -28.21
CA ARG A 732 31.63 -27.00 -29.18
C ARG A 732 30.28 -26.85 -28.47
N ASP A 733 30.16 -27.46 -27.29
CA ASP A 733 28.93 -27.36 -26.51
C ASP A 733 28.69 -25.93 -26.07
N ALA A 734 29.75 -25.23 -25.61
CA ALA A 734 29.68 -23.80 -25.27
C ALA A 734 29.33 -22.93 -26.49
N TYR A 735 29.93 -23.20 -27.65
CA TYR A 735 29.62 -22.47 -28.89
C TYR A 735 28.17 -22.69 -29.33
N GLN A 736 27.63 -23.91 -29.24
CA GLN A 736 26.25 -24.18 -29.60
C GLN A 736 25.22 -23.56 -28.67
N SER A 737 25.57 -23.51 -27.36
CA SER A 737 24.62 -23.15 -26.30
C SER A 737 24.62 -21.65 -25.99
N PHE A 738 25.76 -20.95 -26.09
CA PHE A 738 25.88 -19.54 -25.67
C PHE A 738 26.02 -18.61 -26.87
N SER A 739 25.06 -17.67 -27.03
CA SER A 739 25.13 -16.61 -28.05
C SER A 739 26.37 -15.73 -27.87
N THR A 740 26.78 -15.45 -26.66
CA THR A 740 28.00 -14.72 -26.31
C THR A 740 29.24 -15.44 -26.81
N VAL A 741 29.34 -16.76 -26.69
CA VAL A 741 30.48 -17.53 -27.24
C VAL A 741 30.47 -17.53 -28.77
N LYS A 742 29.31 -17.65 -29.41
CA LYS A 742 29.18 -17.53 -30.85
C LYS A 742 29.71 -16.18 -31.37
N THR A 743 29.40 -15.11 -30.64
CA THR A 743 29.76 -13.75 -31.03
C THR A 743 31.21 -13.41 -30.69
N PHE A 744 31.68 -13.70 -29.48
CA PHE A 744 33.00 -13.26 -29.00
C PHE A 744 34.10 -14.29 -29.14
N ALA A 745 33.79 -15.56 -29.36
CA ALA A 745 34.76 -16.62 -29.52
C ALA A 745 34.39 -17.58 -30.67
N PRO A 746 34.19 -17.09 -31.90
CA PRO A 746 33.76 -17.95 -33.04
C PRO A 746 34.73 -19.08 -33.35
N ILE A 747 36.00 -18.99 -32.93
CA ILE A 747 36.98 -20.06 -33.04
C ILE A 747 36.57 -21.33 -32.29
N ALA A 748 35.74 -21.21 -31.21
CA ALA A 748 35.34 -22.35 -30.40
C ALA A 748 34.65 -23.48 -31.20
N GLN A 749 33.97 -23.14 -32.33
CA GLN A 749 33.42 -24.16 -33.23
C GLN A 749 34.47 -25.08 -33.86
N SER A 750 35.71 -24.61 -33.98
CA SER A 750 36.82 -25.31 -34.60
C SER A 750 37.70 -26.03 -33.57
N ILE A 751 37.33 -25.99 -32.29
CA ILE A 751 38.11 -26.58 -31.21
C ILE A 751 37.43 -27.84 -30.70
N ASP A 752 38.13 -28.98 -30.80
CA ASP A 752 37.75 -30.21 -30.13
C ASP A 752 38.49 -30.30 -28.80
N GLY A 753 37.76 -30.37 -27.70
CA GLY A 753 38.37 -30.42 -26.39
C GLY A 753 37.54 -29.68 -25.34
N ARG A 754 38.12 -29.55 -24.14
CA ARG A 754 37.46 -28.96 -23.00
C ARG A 754 38.32 -27.83 -22.41
N PHE A 755 37.65 -26.93 -21.68
CA PHE A 755 38.30 -25.79 -21.05
C PHE A 755 37.79 -25.53 -19.64
N ASN A 756 38.58 -24.87 -18.85
CA ASN A 756 38.20 -24.15 -17.65
C ASN A 756 38.25 -22.67 -17.91
N THR A 757 37.36 -21.93 -17.28
CA THR A 757 37.38 -20.45 -17.37
C THR A 757 36.91 -19.82 -16.07
N THR A 758 37.50 -18.68 -15.76
CA THR A 758 36.97 -17.77 -14.75
C THR A 758 36.70 -16.44 -15.46
N LEU A 759 35.52 -15.92 -15.30
CA LEU A 759 35.03 -14.76 -16.06
C LEU A 759 34.21 -13.85 -15.14
N SER A 760 34.58 -12.60 -15.06
CA SER A 760 33.77 -11.53 -14.54
C SER A 760 33.16 -10.78 -15.71
N ILE A 761 31.84 -10.65 -15.74
CA ILE A 761 31.10 -10.03 -16.84
C ILE A 761 30.01 -9.08 -16.26
N ALA A 762 29.89 -7.91 -16.85
CA ALA A 762 28.88 -6.93 -16.51
C ALA A 762 28.36 -6.21 -17.78
N GLY A 763 27.12 -5.80 -17.74
CA GLY A 763 26.49 -5.10 -18.86
C GLY A 763 25.03 -4.74 -18.58
N ILE A 764 24.37 -4.28 -19.61
CA ILE A 764 22.93 -3.99 -19.63
C ILE A 764 22.24 -5.06 -20.48
N LEU A 765 21.06 -5.47 -20.08
CA LEU A 765 20.20 -6.36 -20.86
C LEU A 765 19.25 -5.55 -21.74
N GLY A 766 19.01 -6.02 -22.93
CA GLY A 766 17.94 -5.55 -23.80
C GLY A 766 16.56 -6.00 -23.29
N ARG A 767 15.50 -5.56 -23.93
CA ARG A 767 14.12 -5.98 -23.60
C ARG A 767 13.89 -7.48 -23.75
N ASP A 768 14.64 -8.14 -24.62
CA ASP A 768 14.61 -9.59 -24.86
C ASP A 768 15.53 -10.36 -23.90
N MET A 769 15.98 -9.73 -22.81
CA MET A 769 16.91 -10.29 -21.82
C MET A 769 18.27 -10.72 -22.43
N THR A 770 18.57 -10.36 -23.66
CA THR A 770 19.91 -10.55 -24.24
C THR A 770 20.84 -9.43 -23.83
N PRO A 771 22.14 -9.71 -23.59
CA PRO A 771 23.11 -8.65 -23.30
C PRO A 771 23.25 -7.66 -24.47
N ASP A 772 23.19 -6.37 -24.17
CA ASP A 772 23.63 -5.35 -25.13
C ASP A 772 25.15 -5.40 -25.20
N PHE A 773 25.63 -6.01 -26.27
CA PHE A 773 27.05 -6.25 -26.49
C PHE A 773 27.89 -4.98 -26.53
N SER A 774 27.30 -3.83 -26.84
CA SER A 774 28.01 -2.53 -26.83
C SER A 774 28.34 -2.06 -25.40
N THR A 775 27.55 -2.48 -24.42
CA THR A 775 27.71 -2.15 -22.99
C THR A 775 28.54 -3.18 -22.25
N LEU A 776 28.82 -4.33 -22.89
CA LEU A 776 29.41 -5.47 -22.22
C LEU A 776 30.89 -5.19 -21.86
N SER A 777 31.19 -5.45 -20.63
CA SER A 777 32.55 -5.45 -20.08
C SER A 777 32.82 -6.80 -19.44
N ALA A 778 33.89 -7.47 -19.87
CA ALA A 778 34.27 -8.72 -19.26
C ALA A 778 35.79 -8.88 -19.19
N ALA A 779 36.24 -9.61 -18.20
CA ALA A 779 37.65 -9.99 -18.06
C ALA A 779 37.74 -11.40 -17.48
N GLY A 780 38.66 -12.17 -18.00
CA GLY A 780 38.81 -13.54 -17.54
C GLY A 780 40.00 -14.26 -18.11
N PHE A 781 40.11 -15.51 -17.74
CA PHE A 781 41.08 -16.40 -18.35
C PHE A 781 40.43 -17.69 -18.81
N LEU A 782 40.97 -18.26 -19.84
CA LEU A 782 40.59 -19.52 -20.44
C LEU A 782 41.78 -20.48 -20.33
N GLU A 783 41.59 -21.62 -19.67
CA GLU A 783 42.55 -22.70 -19.62
C GLU A 783 42.06 -23.84 -20.49
N THR A 784 42.82 -24.21 -21.51
CA THR A 784 42.49 -25.34 -22.38
C THR A 784 42.98 -26.64 -21.78
N LEU A 785 42.12 -27.65 -21.76
CA LEU A 785 42.44 -28.99 -21.32
C LEU A 785 42.55 -29.91 -22.54
N ASN A 786 43.71 -30.32 -22.99
CA ASN A 786 43.90 -31.21 -24.12
C ASN A 786 42.96 -30.94 -25.32
N ALA A 787 43.01 -29.71 -25.82
CA ALA A 787 42.14 -29.27 -26.92
C ALA A 787 42.91 -29.28 -28.25
N ILE A 788 42.21 -29.55 -29.31
CA ILE A 788 42.75 -29.57 -30.68
C ILE A 788 41.99 -28.58 -31.54
N VAL A 789 42.67 -27.60 -32.08
CA VAL A 789 42.11 -26.70 -33.10
C VAL A 789 42.24 -27.37 -34.46
N ASN A 790 41.09 -27.68 -35.08
CA ASN A 790 41.01 -28.32 -36.40
C ASN A 790 40.50 -27.37 -37.43
N ASN A 791 41.18 -27.39 -38.64
CA ASN A 791 40.71 -26.65 -39.83
C ASN A 791 40.46 -25.16 -39.62
N PHE A 792 41.21 -24.54 -38.71
CA PHE A 792 41.11 -23.09 -38.48
C PHE A 792 41.78 -22.34 -39.62
N LYS A 793 41.00 -21.57 -40.40
CA LYS A 793 41.44 -20.97 -41.66
C LYS A 793 42.73 -20.17 -41.53
N PRO A 794 42.93 -19.29 -40.54
CA PRO A 794 44.21 -18.56 -40.42
C PRO A 794 45.43 -19.48 -40.20
N LEU A 795 45.27 -20.56 -39.41
CA LEU A 795 46.37 -21.53 -39.25
C LEU A 795 46.65 -22.32 -40.49
N ASN A 796 45.62 -22.71 -41.24
CA ASN A 796 45.78 -23.44 -42.50
C ASN A 796 46.55 -22.55 -43.53
N GLU A 797 46.25 -21.30 -43.60
CA GLU A 797 46.92 -20.35 -44.48
C GLU A 797 48.35 -20.13 -44.08
N ILE A 798 48.67 -20.03 -42.77
CA ILE A 798 50.05 -19.97 -42.26
C ILE A 798 50.78 -21.26 -42.63
N GLY A 799 50.15 -22.43 -42.39
CA GLY A 799 50.76 -23.72 -42.79
C GLY A 799 51.00 -23.83 -44.28
N THR A 800 50.07 -23.37 -45.12
CA THR A 800 50.27 -23.33 -46.56
C THR A 800 51.45 -22.40 -46.93
N LYS A 801 51.56 -21.22 -46.34
CA LYS A 801 52.66 -20.28 -46.63
C LYS A 801 54.02 -20.81 -46.15
N LEU A 802 54.04 -21.55 -45.06
CA LEU A 802 55.23 -22.17 -44.51
C LEU A 802 55.53 -23.59 -45.04
N ASN A 803 54.63 -24.14 -45.88
CA ASN A 803 54.66 -25.50 -46.37
C ASN A 803 54.72 -26.56 -45.21
N LEU A 804 53.97 -26.27 -44.12
CA LEU A 804 53.88 -27.11 -42.92
C LEU A 804 52.50 -27.77 -42.87
N ASN A 805 52.32 -28.91 -43.52
CA ASN A 805 51.01 -29.57 -43.61
C ASN A 805 50.36 -29.97 -42.27
N TYR A 806 51.15 -30.04 -41.22
CA TYR A 806 50.65 -30.39 -39.88
C TYR A 806 50.04 -29.17 -39.13
N MET A 807 50.14 -27.96 -39.68
CA MET A 807 49.59 -26.76 -39.09
C MET A 807 48.07 -26.69 -39.19
N ASN A 808 47.39 -27.61 -39.82
CA ASN A 808 45.95 -27.73 -39.85
C ASN A 808 45.35 -28.29 -38.52
N LYS A 809 46.22 -28.81 -37.63
CA LYS A 809 45.85 -29.33 -36.33
C LYS A 809 46.76 -28.75 -35.28
N LEU A 810 46.27 -27.79 -34.47
CA LEU A 810 47.04 -27.21 -33.36
C LEU A 810 46.59 -27.86 -32.06
N GLU A 811 47.46 -28.56 -31.38
CA GLU A 811 47.22 -29.09 -30.06
C GLU A 811 47.42 -28.00 -28.99
N LEU A 812 46.43 -27.74 -28.22
CA LEU A 812 46.47 -26.82 -27.06
C LEU A 812 46.48 -27.66 -25.79
N LYS A 813 47.62 -27.84 -25.18
CA LYS A 813 47.80 -28.60 -23.95
C LYS A 813 48.06 -27.64 -22.79
N ASN A 814 47.09 -27.52 -21.84
CA ASN A 814 47.17 -26.70 -20.64
C ASN A 814 47.61 -25.26 -20.92
N THR A 815 47.08 -24.65 -22.00
CA THR A 815 47.33 -23.26 -22.32
C THR A 815 46.45 -22.37 -21.46
N ARG A 816 47.02 -21.24 -20.98
CA ARG A 816 46.27 -20.22 -20.22
C ARG A 816 46.24 -18.96 -21.00
N ASN A 817 45.01 -18.51 -21.37
CA ASN A 817 44.79 -17.38 -22.24
C ASN A 817 43.97 -16.33 -21.46
N TRP A 818 44.52 -15.14 -21.29
CA TRP A 818 43.81 -14.03 -20.68
C TRP A 818 43.12 -13.20 -21.76
N PHE A 819 41.89 -12.83 -21.49
CA PHE A 819 41.12 -12.02 -22.43
C PHE A 819 40.32 -10.95 -21.67
N GLU A 820 40.04 -9.89 -22.40
CA GLU A 820 39.18 -8.78 -21.97
C GLU A 820 38.19 -8.48 -23.08
N ILE A 821 36.97 -8.17 -22.69
CA ILE A 821 35.91 -7.66 -23.59
C ILE A 821 35.57 -6.25 -23.12
N LYS A 822 35.65 -5.27 -24.02
CA LYS A 822 35.30 -3.91 -23.73
C LYS A 822 34.79 -3.21 -24.98
N ASN A 823 33.61 -2.56 -24.89
CA ASN A 823 33.01 -1.83 -26.01
C ASN A 823 32.93 -2.69 -27.29
N GLY A 824 32.51 -3.94 -27.17
CA GLY A 824 32.37 -4.86 -28.31
C GLY A 824 33.71 -5.37 -28.91
N MET A 825 34.83 -5.12 -28.27
CA MET A 825 36.16 -5.58 -28.68
C MET A 825 36.66 -6.64 -27.71
N VAL A 826 37.03 -7.80 -28.21
CA VAL A 826 37.75 -8.86 -27.49
C VAL A 826 39.25 -8.66 -27.69
N THR A 827 39.99 -8.59 -26.61
CA THR A 827 41.45 -8.54 -26.61
C THR A 827 41.99 -9.79 -25.94
N VAL A 828 42.81 -10.56 -26.67
CA VAL A 828 43.50 -11.75 -26.16
C VAL A 828 44.93 -11.37 -25.89
N LYS A 829 45.36 -11.52 -24.63
CA LYS A 829 46.78 -11.28 -24.23
C LYS A 829 47.68 -12.31 -24.89
N PRO A 830 48.93 -11.94 -25.25
CA PRO A 830 49.89 -12.89 -25.87
C PRO A 830 50.10 -14.14 -25.02
N PHE A 831 49.93 -15.29 -25.64
CA PHE A 831 50.17 -16.61 -25.03
C PHE A 831 51.00 -17.50 -25.95
N ASN A 832 51.71 -18.48 -25.34
CA ASN A 832 52.65 -19.34 -26.07
C ASN A 832 52.01 -20.68 -26.38
N VAL A 833 52.19 -21.18 -27.59
CA VAL A 833 51.78 -22.51 -28.03
C VAL A 833 52.96 -23.17 -28.74
N GLN A 834 53.04 -24.46 -28.56
CA GLN A 834 54.04 -25.30 -29.22
C GLN A 834 53.33 -26.27 -30.18
N MET A 835 53.75 -26.27 -31.42
CA MET A 835 53.27 -27.20 -32.45
C MET A 835 54.42 -27.94 -33.04
N GLN A 836 54.63 -29.17 -32.60
CA GLN A 836 55.81 -29.96 -32.94
C GLN A 836 57.11 -29.15 -32.69
N ASP A 837 57.87 -28.84 -33.76
CA ASP A 837 59.10 -28.07 -33.71
C ASP A 837 58.90 -26.53 -33.85
N VAL A 838 57.64 -26.08 -34.03
CA VAL A 838 57.31 -24.67 -34.19
C VAL A 838 56.74 -24.08 -32.89
N ALA A 839 57.44 -23.13 -32.33
CA ALA A 839 56.95 -22.38 -31.17
C ALA A 839 56.23 -21.09 -31.67
N MET A 840 55.08 -20.82 -31.17
CA MET A 840 54.28 -19.64 -31.54
C MET A 840 53.86 -18.84 -30.31
N GLN A 841 53.83 -17.54 -30.41
CA GLN A 841 53.17 -16.63 -29.48
C GLN A 841 52.05 -15.92 -30.23
N ILE A 842 50.84 -16.05 -29.70
CA ILE A 842 49.61 -15.55 -30.34
C ILE A 842 48.97 -14.50 -29.44
N GLY A 843 48.64 -13.33 -29.96
CA GLY A 843 47.93 -12.29 -29.25
C GLY A 843 47.25 -11.29 -30.20
N GLY A 844 46.25 -10.59 -29.74
CA GLY A 844 45.57 -9.61 -30.61
C GLY A 844 44.15 -9.31 -30.16
N SER A 845 43.37 -8.72 -31.06
CA SER A 845 41.99 -8.36 -30.78
C SER A 845 41.08 -8.61 -31.97
N HIS A 846 39.79 -8.75 -31.70
CA HIS A 846 38.75 -8.80 -32.71
C HIS A 846 37.46 -8.14 -32.22
N GLY A 847 36.69 -7.58 -33.13
CA GLY A 847 35.42 -6.93 -32.85
C GLY A 847 34.22 -7.84 -33.11
N LEU A 848 33.04 -7.32 -32.79
CA LEU A 848 31.71 -7.98 -33.00
C LEU A 848 31.48 -8.35 -34.48
N ALA A 849 31.98 -7.56 -35.43
CA ALA A 849 31.89 -7.85 -36.86
C ALA A 849 32.91 -8.89 -37.33
N SER A 850 33.58 -9.58 -36.38
CA SER A 850 34.63 -10.56 -36.65
C SER A 850 35.87 -10.01 -37.36
N ASP A 851 36.01 -8.69 -37.43
CA ASP A 851 37.22 -8.03 -37.86
C ASP A 851 38.32 -8.27 -36.83
N MET A 852 39.46 -8.74 -37.30
CA MET A 852 40.53 -9.15 -36.41
C MET A 852 41.85 -8.47 -36.70
N SER A 853 42.62 -8.33 -35.65
CA SER A 853 44.02 -7.84 -35.70
C SER A 853 44.85 -8.68 -34.73
N TYR A 854 45.42 -9.75 -35.22
CA TYR A 854 46.26 -10.65 -34.46
C TYR A 854 47.69 -10.64 -34.90
N GLN A 855 48.58 -10.80 -33.98
CA GLN A 855 50.02 -11.02 -34.28
C GLN A 855 50.40 -12.42 -33.77
N ILE A 856 50.98 -13.20 -34.68
CA ILE A 856 51.50 -14.50 -34.41
C ILE A 856 53.01 -14.42 -34.62
N LEU A 857 53.76 -14.47 -33.53
CA LEU A 857 55.20 -14.61 -33.57
C LEU A 857 55.54 -16.09 -33.61
N THR A 858 56.23 -16.53 -34.64
CA THR A 858 56.50 -17.95 -34.92
C THR A 858 57.97 -18.18 -35.02
N LYS A 859 58.45 -19.16 -34.27
CA LYS A 859 59.82 -19.67 -34.43
C LYS A 859 59.79 -20.92 -35.31
N VAL A 860 60.23 -20.80 -36.52
CA VAL A 860 60.08 -21.84 -37.56
C VAL A 860 61.46 -22.45 -37.89
N PRO A 861 61.60 -23.78 -38.02
CA PRO A 861 62.83 -24.38 -38.49
C PRO A 861 63.21 -23.85 -39.89
N ARG A 862 64.48 -23.49 -40.08
CA ARG A 862 64.95 -22.96 -41.37
C ARG A 862 64.71 -23.94 -42.56
N SER A 863 64.91 -25.26 -42.33
CA SER A 863 64.64 -26.31 -43.29
C SER A 863 63.18 -26.34 -43.81
N ALA A 864 62.23 -25.92 -42.97
CA ALA A 864 60.81 -25.83 -43.39
C ALA A 864 60.56 -24.61 -44.32
N LEU A 865 61.15 -23.48 -44.03
CA LEU A 865 61.05 -22.27 -44.86
C LEU A 865 61.76 -22.45 -46.23
N GLU A 866 62.88 -23.14 -46.27
CA GLU A 866 63.57 -23.44 -47.50
C GLU A 866 62.68 -24.30 -48.45
N LYS A 867 61.94 -25.25 -47.96
CA LYS A 867 61.02 -26.11 -48.69
C LYS A 867 59.75 -25.38 -49.15
N SER A 868 59.39 -24.25 -48.58
CA SER A 868 58.12 -23.54 -48.80
C SER A 868 58.11 -22.56 -50.02
N GLY A 869 59.18 -22.49 -50.77
CA GLY A 869 59.28 -21.52 -51.88
C GLY A 869 59.52 -20.06 -51.39
N LEU A 870 59.29 -19.82 -50.10
CA LEU A 870 59.60 -18.53 -49.43
C LEU A 870 61.05 -18.46 -48.94
N GLY A 871 61.76 -19.59 -49.01
CA GLY A 871 63.13 -19.70 -48.55
C GLY A 871 64.11 -18.74 -49.26
N SER A 872 63.90 -18.47 -50.49
CA SER A 872 64.69 -17.48 -51.22
C SER A 872 64.42 -16.05 -50.81
N ALA A 873 63.15 -15.71 -50.50
CA ALA A 873 62.76 -14.39 -50.01
C ALA A 873 63.17 -14.20 -48.52
N ALA A 874 63.04 -15.24 -47.73
CA ALA A 874 63.48 -15.25 -46.33
C ALA A 874 64.99 -15.20 -46.21
N ASN A 875 65.71 -15.97 -47.04
CA ASN A 875 67.17 -15.90 -47.14
C ASN A 875 67.63 -14.59 -47.69
N SER A 876 66.97 -13.99 -48.67
CA SER A 876 67.27 -12.66 -49.17
C SER A 876 67.02 -11.55 -48.12
N GLY A 877 65.91 -11.66 -47.31
CA GLY A 877 65.66 -10.79 -46.19
C GLY A 877 66.70 -10.92 -45.08
N LEU A 878 67.08 -12.15 -44.75
CA LEU A 878 68.15 -12.41 -43.82
C LEU A 878 69.53 -12.00 -44.29
N ASN A 879 69.82 -12.16 -45.61
CA ASN A 879 71.07 -11.68 -46.15
C ASN A 879 71.13 -10.16 -46.18
N LEU A 880 70.05 -9.47 -46.49
CA LEU A 880 69.94 -8.00 -46.31
C LEU A 880 70.14 -7.53 -44.89
N LEU A 881 69.47 -8.18 -43.92
CA LEU A 881 69.65 -7.89 -42.47
C LEU A 881 71.08 -8.22 -42.00
N SER A 882 71.66 -9.33 -42.52
CA SER A 882 73.05 -9.72 -42.25
C SER A 882 74.07 -8.73 -42.85
N SER A 883 73.78 -8.24 -44.00
CA SER A 883 74.63 -7.24 -44.66
C SER A 883 74.53 -5.88 -43.92
N GLU A 884 73.41 -5.45 -43.53
CA GLU A 884 73.25 -4.20 -42.74
C GLU A 884 73.83 -4.30 -41.34
N ALA A 885 73.64 -5.46 -40.65
CA ALA A 885 74.22 -5.68 -39.36
C ALA A 885 75.74 -5.85 -39.38
N SER A 886 76.28 -6.44 -40.46
CA SER A 886 77.74 -6.49 -40.68
C SER A 886 78.33 -5.08 -40.89
N LYS A 887 77.64 -4.18 -41.56
CA LYS A 887 77.99 -2.78 -41.62
C LYS A 887 78.06 -2.06 -40.29
N MET A 888 77.29 -2.56 -39.31
CA MET A 888 77.24 -2.05 -37.90
C MET A 888 78.12 -2.88 -36.95
N GLY A 889 79.00 -3.76 -37.50
CA GLY A 889 79.87 -4.58 -36.65
C GLY A 889 79.24 -5.73 -35.92
N ALA A 890 78.00 -6.14 -36.23
CA ALA A 890 77.29 -7.26 -35.65
C ALA A 890 77.30 -8.48 -36.57
N ASN A 891 77.77 -9.61 -36.14
CA ASN A 891 77.79 -10.89 -36.89
C ASN A 891 76.45 -11.61 -36.63
N ILE A 892 75.58 -11.75 -37.63
CA ILE A 892 74.32 -12.54 -37.51
C ILE A 892 74.69 -14.00 -37.79
N ALA A 893 74.75 -14.78 -36.76
CA ALA A 893 74.91 -16.24 -36.85
C ALA A 893 73.71 -16.87 -37.62
N GLN A 894 73.99 -17.85 -38.50
CA GLN A 894 72.96 -18.65 -39.18
C GLN A 894 72.36 -19.66 -38.21
N GLY A 895 71.33 -19.28 -37.48
CA GLY A 895 70.64 -20.17 -36.55
C GLY A 895 69.75 -21.22 -37.26
N GLU A 896 69.44 -22.31 -36.54
CA GLU A 896 68.53 -23.39 -37.00
C GLU A 896 67.07 -22.94 -37.19
N PHE A 897 66.68 -21.84 -36.58
CA PHE A 897 65.31 -21.32 -36.59
C PHE A 897 65.28 -19.88 -37.12
N ILE A 898 64.13 -19.55 -37.67
CA ILE A 898 63.83 -18.21 -38.17
C ILE A 898 62.59 -17.67 -37.42
N ASN A 899 62.71 -16.46 -36.91
CA ASN A 899 61.58 -15.78 -36.28
C ASN A 899 60.78 -15.04 -37.34
N VAL A 900 59.46 -15.40 -37.41
CA VAL A 900 58.54 -14.86 -38.39
C VAL A 900 57.34 -14.30 -37.63
N ARG A 901 56.94 -13.08 -38.00
CA ARG A 901 55.69 -12.48 -37.53
C ARG A 901 54.66 -12.58 -38.64
N PHE A 902 53.49 -13.10 -38.26
CA PHE A 902 52.28 -13.01 -39.06
C PHE A 902 51.35 -11.98 -38.46
N ASP A 903 51.02 -10.93 -39.25
CA ASP A 903 49.96 -10.01 -38.91
C ASP A 903 48.70 -10.53 -39.63
N VAL A 904 47.72 -10.98 -38.83
CA VAL A 904 46.46 -11.54 -39.29
C VAL A 904 45.39 -10.48 -39.13
N THR A 905 44.86 -10.03 -40.26
CA THR A 905 43.81 -9.01 -40.34
C THR A 905 42.62 -9.51 -41.16
N GLY A 906 41.61 -8.71 -41.40
CA GLY A 906 40.40 -9.10 -42.10
C GLY A 906 39.37 -9.73 -41.18
N THR A 907 38.54 -10.63 -41.68
CA THR A 907 37.50 -11.27 -40.87
C THR A 907 37.82 -12.76 -40.63
N TYR A 908 37.17 -13.37 -39.66
CA TYR A 908 37.32 -14.79 -39.38
C TYR A 908 37.11 -15.69 -40.60
N SER A 909 36.14 -15.35 -41.44
CA SER A 909 35.81 -16.09 -42.67
C SER A 909 36.76 -15.76 -43.86
N ASN A 910 37.37 -14.56 -43.82
CA ASN A 910 38.29 -14.10 -44.89
C ASN A 910 39.53 -13.41 -44.27
N PRO A 911 40.44 -14.20 -43.65
CA PRO A 911 41.65 -13.69 -43.05
C PRO A 911 42.62 -13.19 -44.10
N LYS A 912 43.32 -12.10 -43.79
CA LYS A 912 44.43 -11.55 -44.57
C LYS A 912 45.70 -11.70 -43.77
N LEU A 913 46.64 -12.43 -44.31
CA LEU A 913 47.96 -12.66 -43.71
C LEU A 913 49.04 -11.81 -44.36
N ALA A 914 49.72 -10.99 -43.56
CA ALA A 914 51.02 -10.39 -43.93
C ALA A 914 52.10 -11.08 -43.13
N MET A 915 53.19 -11.45 -43.78
CA MET A 915 54.32 -12.13 -43.19
C MET A 915 55.55 -11.20 -43.18
N LYS A 916 56.26 -11.17 -42.05
CA LYS A 916 57.46 -10.40 -41.82
C LYS A 916 58.49 -11.28 -41.14
N VAL A 917 59.63 -11.41 -41.73
CA VAL A 917 60.80 -12.10 -41.16
C VAL A 917 61.51 -11.12 -40.19
N LEU A 918 61.73 -11.57 -38.92
CA LEU A 918 62.33 -10.73 -37.87
C LEU A 918 63.80 -11.02 -37.60
N GLY A 919 64.28 -12.19 -37.95
CA GLY A 919 65.68 -12.60 -37.75
C GLY A 919 65.86 -14.11 -37.51
N SER A 920 67.03 -14.59 -37.18
CA SER A 920 67.34 -15.97 -36.83
C SER A 920 67.81 -16.13 -35.39
N ASP A 921 67.79 -17.38 -34.89
CA ASP A 921 68.34 -17.71 -33.54
C ASP A 921 69.87 -17.44 -33.56
N GLY A 922 70.38 -16.83 -32.54
CA GLY A 922 71.77 -16.42 -32.33
C GLY A 922 71.94 -14.93 -32.11
N GLN A 923 70.86 -14.15 -32.27
CA GLN A 923 70.91 -12.72 -31.96
C GLN A 923 70.22 -12.45 -30.59
N ALA A 924 71.06 -12.10 -29.62
CA ALA A 924 70.57 -11.86 -28.22
C ALA A 924 69.66 -10.66 -28.03
N THR A 925 69.46 -9.81 -29.09
CA THR A 925 68.85 -8.48 -28.89
C THR A 925 67.35 -8.37 -29.15
N ILE A 926 66.70 -9.31 -29.81
CA ILE A 926 65.25 -9.21 -30.13
C ILE A 926 64.47 -10.08 -29.17
N LYS A 927 65.10 -11.17 -28.64
CA LYS A 927 64.44 -12.05 -27.66
C LYS A 927 64.26 -11.37 -26.30
N ASP A 928 65.17 -10.55 -25.85
CA ASP A 928 65.14 -9.90 -24.56
C ASP A 928 64.21 -8.71 -24.50
N GLN A 929 64.04 -7.95 -25.61
CA GLN A 929 63.09 -6.84 -25.65
C GLN A 929 61.64 -7.34 -25.82
N ALA A 930 61.38 -8.36 -26.64
CA ALA A 930 60.03 -8.89 -26.80
C ALA A 930 59.55 -9.64 -25.58
N SER A 931 60.44 -10.43 -24.91
CA SER A 931 60.06 -11.15 -23.69
C SER A 931 60.02 -10.26 -22.46
N ALA A 932 60.90 -9.24 -22.36
CA ALA A 932 60.83 -8.25 -21.28
C ALA A 932 59.60 -7.36 -21.38
N THR A 933 59.23 -6.91 -22.62
CA THR A 933 58.02 -6.09 -22.83
C THR A 933 56.77 -6.93 -22.64
N ALA A 934 56.70 -8.17 -23.10
CA ALA A 934 55.60 -9.08 -22.93
C ALA A 934 55.50 -9.59 -21.47
N GLY A 935 56.62 -9.85 -20.83
CA GLY A 935 56.68 -10.27 -19.41
C GLY A 935 56.30 -9.15 -18.44
N ALA A 936 56.80 -7.92 -18.71
CA ALA A 936 56.44 -6.75 -17.90
C ALA A 936 54.97 -6.37 -18.08
N ALA A 937 54.46 -6.38 -19.32
CA ALA A 937 53.03 -6.14 -19.58
C ALA A 937 52.13 -7.26 -18.98
N TYR A 938 52.58 -8.51 -19.04
CA TYR A 938 51.88 -9.64 -18.40
C TYR A 938 51.87 -9.52 -16.87
N GLN A 939 52.98 -9.16 -16.25
CA GLN A 939 53.06 -9.00 -14.80
C GLN A 939 52.26 -7.78 -14.36
N GLN A 940 52.39 -6.66 -15.07
CA GLN A 940 51.63 -5.42 -14.80
C GLN A 940 50.13 -5.61 -15.01
N ALA A 941 49.69 -6.39 -15.99
CA ALA A 941 48.29 -6.71 -16.24
C ALA A 941 47.78 -7.71 -15.17
N LYS A 942 48.56 -8.72 -14.78
CA LYS A 942 48.26 -9.66 -13.70
C LYS A 942 48.12 -8.92 -12.38
N ASP A 943 49.06 -8.05 -12.06
CA ASP A 943 49.05 -7.28 -10.81
C ASP A 943 47.88 -6.28 -10.79
N SER A 944 47.56 -5.65 -11.92
CA SER A 944 46.40 -4.73 -12.05
C SER A 944 45.07 -5.47 -11.95
N ILE A 945 44.94 -6.66 -12.60
CA ILE A 945 43.70 -7.46 -12.51
C ILE A 945 43.57 -8.04 -11.10
N THR A 946 44.65 -8.57 -10.53
CA THR A 946 44.64 -9.08 -9.16
C THR A 946 44.33 -7.96 -8.15
N HIS A 947 44.90 -6.76 -8.38
CA HIS A 947 44.62 -5.58 -7.54
C HIS A 947 43.16 -5.11 -7.68
N VAL A 948 42.61 -5.02 -8.89
CA VAL A 948 41.24 -4.59 -9.14
C VAL A 948 40.23 -5.64 -8.62
N VAL A 949 40.49 -6.93 -8.82
CA VAL A 949 39.64 -8.01 -8.30
C VAL A 949 39.70 -8.06 -6.77
N ASN A 950 40.92 -8.00 -6.19
CA ASN A 950 41.06 -7.98 -4.75
C ASN A 950 40.48 -6.69 -4.13
N GLN A 951 40.68 -5.53 -4.77
CA GLN A 951 40.11 -4.27 -4.33
C GLN A 951 38.57 -4.30 -4.38
N LYS A 952 37.97 -4.80 -5.46
CA LYS A 952 36.52 -4.94 -5.55
C LYS A 952 35.95 -6.00 -4.60
N VAL A 953 36.69 -7.08 -4.38
CA VAL A 953 36.32 -8.10 -3.40
C VAL A 953 36.42 -7.57 -1.97
N GLU A 954 37.45 -6.79 -1.66
CA GLU A 954 37.57 -6.14 -0.34
C GLU A 954 36.55 -5.01 -0.19
N GLU A 955 36.29 -4.18 -1.23
CA GLU A 955 35.23 -3.19 -1.20
C GLU A 955 33.83 -3.82 -1.04
N ALA A 956 33.58 -4.97 -1.66
CA ALA A 956 32.34 -5.72 -1.48
C ALA A 956 32.25 -6.33 -0.07
N LYS A 957 33.34 -6.87 0.46
CA LYS A 957 33.43 -7.37 1.84
C LYS A 957 33.27 -6.24 2.87
N ASP A 958 33.88 -5.07 2.61
CA ASP A 958 33.77 -3.92 3.52
C ASP A 958 32.36 -3.32 3.48
N LYS A 959 31.73 -3.22 2.31
CA LYS A 959 30.32 -2.84 2.17
C LYS A 959 29.38 -3.85 2.83
N ALA A 960 29.66 -5.14 2.70
CA ALA A 960 28.90 -6.19 3.37
C ALA A 960 29.10 -6.16 4.90
N ARG A 961 30.31 -5.89 5.38
CA ARG A 961 30.59 -5.68 6.80
C ARG A 961 29.91 -4.41 7.33
N GLU A 962 29.96 -3.32 6.58
CA GLU A 962 29.33 -2.06 6.96
C GLU A 962 27.79 -2.17 6.97
N ALA A 963 27.22 -2.90 6.00
CA ALA A 963 25.78 -3.22 5.97
C ALA A 963 25.37 -4.15 7.12
N ALA A 964 26.18 -5.17 7.43
CA ALA A 964 25.97 -6.06 8.57
C ALA A 964 26.07 -5.30 9.89
N GLN A 965 27.04 -4.40 10.02
CA GLN A 965 27.24 -3.56 11.21
C GLN A 965 26.06 -2.58 11.37
N LYS A 966 25.62 -1.92 10.29
CA LYS A 966 24.42 -1.05 10.30
C LYS A 966 23.15 -1.84 10.64
N ALA A 967 23.01 -3.07 10.15
CA ALA A 967 21.88 -3.93 10.49
C ALA A 967 21.92 -4.36 11.96
N GLU A 968 23.12 -4.70 12.50
CA GLU A 968 23.33 -5.03 13.90
C GLU A 968 23.07 -3.82 14.81
N ASP A 969 23.55 -2.63 14.44
CA ASP A 969 23.30 -1.38 15.17
C ASP A 969 21.82 -0.98 15.12
N SER A 970 21.13 -1.19 13.98
CA SER A 970 19.70 -0.95 13.84
C SER A 970 18.89 -1.92 14.70
N LEU A 971 19.23 -3.20 14.71
CA LEU A 971 18.62 -4.21 15.58
C LEU A 971 18.86 -3.92 17.06
N ARG A 972 20.07 -3.47 17.41
CA ARG A 972 20.43 -3.06 18.77
C ARG A 972 19.67 -1.82 19.22
N ASN A 973 19.52 -0.83 18.33
CA ASN A 973 18.74 0.37 18.60
C ASN A 973 17.25 0.05 18.75
N LEU A 974 16.70 -0.82 17.89
CA LEU A 974 15.31 -1.27 17.98
C LEU A 974 15.06 -2.10 19.25
N ALA A 975 16.01 -2.95 19.64
CA ALA A 975 15.95 -3.71 20.89
C ALA A 975 16.01 -2.77 22.12
N ASN A 976 16.86 -1.76 22.07
CA ASN A 976 16.96 -0.75 23.12
C ASN A 976 15.69 0.12 23.20
N GLN A 977 15.12 0.54 22.08
CA GLN A 977 13.85 1.27 22.03
C GLN A 977 12.70 0.43 22.60
N LYS A 978 12.59 -0.84 22.21
CA LYS A 978 11.56 -1.74 22.77
C LYS A 978 11.76 -2.02 24.26
N ALA A 979 13.01 -2.10 24.72
CA ALA A 979 13.33 -2.26 26.14
C ALA A 979 12.97 -1.00 26.96
N GLU A 980 13.24 0.19 26.43
CA GLU A 980 12.84 1.46 27.04
C GLU A 980 11.32 1.65 27.02
N GLU A 981 10.64 1.27 25.94
CA GLU A 981 9.19 1.33 25.86
C GLU A 981 8.52 0.33 26.81
N ALA A 982 9.04 -0.88 26.95
CA ALA A 982 8.58 -1.87 27.92
C ALA A 982 8.81 -1.39 29.35
N LYS A 983 9.96 -0.74 29.61
CA LYS A 983 10.29 -0.14 30.89
C LYS A 983 9.33 1.01 31.24
N ARG A 984 9.02 1.88 30.27
CA ARG A 984 8.05 2.97 30.45
C ARG A 984 6.64 2.45 30.72
N LYS A 985 6.20 1.42 29.98
CA LYS A 985 4.89 0.78 30.20
C LYS A 985 4.82 0.12 31.58
N ALA A 986 5.89 -0.56 32.01
CA ALA A 986 5.96 -1.15 33.34
C ALA A 986 6.00 -0.07 34.46
N GLU A 987 6.66 1.06 34.23
CA GLU A 987 6.66 2.21 35.15
C GLU A 987 5.27 2.90 35.23
N GLU A 988 4.54 2.99 34.10
CA GLU A 988 3.17 3.51 34.09
C GLU A 988 2.17 2.55 34.76
N GLU A 989 2.29 1.24 34.53
CA GLU A 989 1.46 0.24 35.21
C GLU A 989 1.77 0.16 36.70
N ALA A 990 3.03 0.25 37.09
CA ALA A 990 3.41 0.34 38.50
C ALA A 990 2.91 1.63 39.17
N LYS A 991 2.90 2.77 38.48
CA LYS A 991 2.29 4.02 38.95
C LYS A 991 0.77 3.94 39.08
N LYS A 992 0.10 3.20 38.20
CA LYS A 992 -1.36 2.97 38.28
C LYS A 992 -1.75 1.99 39.38
N ALA A 993 -0.88 1.03 39.70
CA ALA A 993 -1.17 -0.01 40.68
C ALA A 993 -0.86 0.35 42.14
N LEU A 994 -0.03 1.36 42.35
CA LEU A 994 0.49 1.72 43.69
C LEU A 994 0.20 3.19 43.97
N GLY A 995 -0.86 3.46 44.74
CA GLY A 995 -1.11 4.78 45.30
C GLY A 995 0.09 5.30 46.11
N ASN A 996 0.01 6.54 46.55
CA ASN A 996 1.11 7.38 47.09
C ASN A 996 2.04 6.77 48.19
N GLU A 997 1.79 5.56 48.69
CA GLU A 997 2.68 4.84 49.62
C GLU A 997 3.69 3.91 48.96
N GLY A 998 3.61 3.73 47.64
CA GLY A 998 4.48 2.80 46.87
C GLY A 998 5.83 3.38 46.43
N GLN A 999 6.03 4.67 46.50
CA GLN A 999 7.20 5.36 45.92
C GLN A 999 8.57 4.79 46.38
N LYS A 1000 8.69 4.41 47.66
CA LYS A 1000 9.91 3.80 48.20
C LYS A 1000 10.25 2.39 47.69
N LYS A 1001 9.22 1.62 47.28
CA LYS A 1001 9.45 0.27 46.70
C LYS A 1001 9.77 0.33 45.22
N VAL A 1002 9.36 1.37 44.51
CA VAL A 1002 9.63 1.56 43.09
C VAL A 1002 11.10 1.93 42.87
N ASP A 1003 11.71 2.67 43.74
CA ASP A 1003 13.14 3.06 43.67
C ASP A 1003 14.06 1.85 43.90
N ASP A 1004 13.68 0.90 44.75
CA ASP A 1004 14.40 -0.39 44.94
C ASP A 1004 14.33 -1.34 43.73
N VAL A 1005 13.20 -1.32 42.99
CA VAL A 1005 13.05 -2.09 41.77
C VAL A 1005 13.80 -1.43 40.61
N LYS A 1006 13.84 -0.11 40.56
CA LYS A 1006 14.62 0.68 39.60
C LYS A 1006 16.12 0.42 39.69
N ASP A 1007 16.65 0.30 40.89
CA ASP A 1007 18.07 -0.01 41.13
C ASP A 1007 18.42 -1.47 40.72
N LYS A 1008 17.46 -2.41 40.84
CA LYS A 1008 17.62 -3.80 40.39
C LYS A 1008 17.52 -3.96 38.90
N LEU A 1009 16.64 -3.18 38.24
CA LEU A 1009 16.48 -3.17 36.78
C LEU A 1009 17.67 -2.49 36.07
N ASN A 1010 18.24 -1.44 36.65
CA ASN A 1010 19.43 -0.78 36.09
C ASN A 1010 20.71 -1.62 36.21
N LYS A 1011 20.72 -2.67 37.04
CA LYS A 1011 21.80 -3.64 37.17
C LYS A 1011 21.60 -4.89 36.29
N TRP A 1012 20.48 -5.01 35.60
CA TRP A 1012 20.21 -6.14 34.73
C TRP A 1012 20.54 -5.77 33.27
N ASP A 1013 21.75 -6.17 32.82
CA ASP A 1013 22.19 -6.09 31.43
C ASP A 1013 22.17 -7.52 30.85
N PRO A 1014 21.22 -7.90 30.00
CA PRO A 1014 21.12 -9.25 29.45
C PRO A 1014 22.23 -9.60 28.45
N PHE A 1015 23.08 -8.62 28.05
CA PHE A 1015 24.11 -8.80 27.03
C PHE A 1015 25.54 -8.80 27.55
N ASN A 1016 25.77 -8.59 28.86
CA ASN A 1016 27.10 -8.58 29.43
C ASN A 1016 27.55 -9.96 29.91
N LYS A 1017 27.63 -10.95 28.99
CA LYS A 1017 28.40 -12.14 29.21
C LYS A 1017 29.86 -11.83 28.86
N LYS A 1018 30.69 -11.56 29.90
CA LYS A 1018 32.14 -11.59 29.77
C LYS A 1018 32.58 -12.88 29.10
N LYS A 1019 33.30 -12.76 27.98
CA LYS A 1019 34.18 -13.80 27.49
C LYS A 1019 35.15 -14.18 28.64
N LYS A 1020 35.05 -15.37 29.11
CA LYS A 1020 36.17 -16.09 29.74
C LYS A 1020 36.71 -17.07 28.72
N ASP A 1021 37.95 -16.83 28.37
CA ASP A 1021 38.97 -17.67 27.74
C ASP A 1021 38.54 -18.74 26.75
#